data_c34d4ea8a0b971dec5fce4777f79a7d3
#
_entry.id   c34d4ea8a0b971dec5fce4777f79a7d3
#
_cell.length_a   1.000
_cell.length_b   1.000
_cell.length_c   1.000
_cell.angle_alpha   90.00
_cell.angle_beta   90.00
_cell.angle_gamma   90.00
#
_symmetry.space_group_name_H-M   'P 1'
#
loop_
_entity.id
_entity.type
_entity.pdbx_description
1 polymer ?
#
loop_
_entity_poly.entity_id
_entity_poly.type
_entity_poly.pdbx_seq_one_letter_code
_entity_poly.pdbx_strand_id
1 'polypeptide(L)'
;MRVRIFRRAAASAAVVAALLFQQSFARQQQTPAQSQPSTQSQTPAQTQTAARAFELTVDSIMRGPDLVGYQPTGVYWSQDNSRVYFRWKRAGEPRLKEQDLYVVNSDGAGLRKLTEEEARQAPPATGELSKDKTKTVFTDEGDVFIYDHAKGERRQLTRTVESESNAHFTRDQTGVYFTRASNLYRMSLDGGALEQLTDIRVSNVGGALAQGSTGGAAQARVGGAGENQEFLRKEERRLLEVVRERAEQREEQEKRRRERETRRAFTVPLGQNVTSLALSPDGAQVVMTVGEQAAGKGTIVPNYVTESGYTEDIQGRTKVGDTQGRTRIALVSVATGEVKWVEPGIRVEVAPRVQTRTEQNATESAQRERGAETQTQSGQQQSQQGQSGAQSQTPPRTQASQQQTEGAARDRDVQLFQLQWSEDGARAVMLARAADNKDRWVLSLDPATAKTKILARVHDDAWVGGPGSFTLGWLADNRRVYFISERDGWAHLYTVNTDGGEPAQLTKGTFEVSDVRLSQDKTKFYFTSSEGSVFERHLYAMAVDGGARTRLTTMPGNNQAEISPDERTLAIVRSYSNRPPELYLQPNRPAPDTPAIAAQVSEVKQVTTSPTPEFFNYNWTDPPIVSFRARDGATVYGRLYKPTTARKGGPAVIFVHGAGYLQDVHKWWSSYYREYMFHHLLAERGFTVLSIDYRGSAGYGRDWRTGIYRHMGGKDLDDHVDAVRYLVNEHGVDPRRVGIYGGSYGGFITLMALFTTPDIFAAGAALRPVTDWAHYNHPYTANILNEPQDDPEAYRRSSPIYFAEGLKGALLICHGMVDTNVNFQDSVRLVERLIELRKENWQLAPYPVEDHTFDRADSWADEYKRILKLFTEQLHPEVGPQPSGQGAGKRRGK
;
A
#
# COMPACT_ATOMS: atom_id res chain seq x y z
N MET A 1 1.35 -15.78 21.31
CA MET A 1 0.25 -14.85 21.60
C MET A 1 0.58 -13.39 21.30
N ARG A 2 1.83 -12.92 21.48
CA ARG A 2 2.32 -11.58 21.06
C ARG A 2 2.35 -11.37 19.53
N VAL A 3 2.34 -12.42 18.73
CA VAL A 3 2.38 -12.40 17.26
C VAL A 3 1.08 -11.91 16.59
N ARG A 4 -0.05 -11.90 17.29
CA ARG A 4 -1.35 -11.48 16.70
C ARG A 4 -1.49 -9.98 16.47
N ILE A 5 -0.83 -9.14 17.25
CA ILE A 5 -1.01 -7.68 17.23
C ILE A 5 -0.19 -7.04 16.12
N PHE A 6 1.06 -7.44 15.97
CA PHE A 6 1.91 -6.97 14.87
C PHE A 6 1.45 -7.46 13.48
N ARG A 7 0.75 -8.60 13.40
CA ARG A 7 0.27 -9.15 12.12
C ARG A 7 -0.92 -8.41 11.53
N ARG A 8 -1.80 -7.86 12.35
CA ARG A 8 -2.90 -7.02 11.81
C ARG A 8 -2.37 -5.67 11.31
N ALA A 9 -1.31 -5.15 11.89
CA ALA A 9 -0.64 -3.95 11.38
C ALA A 9 0.18 -4.22 10.10
N ALA A 10 0.79 -5.40 9.94
CA ALA A 10 1.65 -5.69 8.77
C ALA A 10 0.89 -6.31 7.59
N ALA A 11 -0.10 -7.18 7.80
CA ALA A 11 -1.00 -7.63 6.75
C ALA A 11 -1.91 -6.50 6.27
N SER A 12 -2.35 -5.61 7.19
CA SER A 12 -2.94 -4.34 6.83
C SER A 12 -1.96 -3.43 6.09
N ALA A 13 -0.65 -3.42 6.37
CA ALA A 13 0.27 -2.52 5.68
C ALA A 13 0.56 -2.91 4.21
N ALA A 14 0.48 -4.18 3.83
CA ALA A 14 0.67 -4.59 2.42
C ALA A 14 -0.65 -4.48 1.60
N VAL A 15 -1.78 -4.81 2.18
CA VAL A 15 -3.12 -4.57 1.62
C VAL A 15 -3.55 -3.13 1.87
N VAL A 16 -3.12 -2.52 2.97
CA VAL A 16 -3.33 -1.12 3.34
C VAL A 16 -2.32 -0.19 2.66
N ALA A 17 -1.15 -0.62 2.17
CA ALA A 17 -0.42 0.19 1.19
C ALA A 17 -1.18 0.33 -0.14
N ALA A 18 -2.05 -0.63 -0.49
CA ALA A 18 -2.99 -0.47 -1.60
C ALA A 18 -4.33 0.19 -1.18
N LEU A 19 -4.72 0.15 0.11
CA LEU A 19 -5.99 0.66 0.62
C LEU A 19 -5.85 1.86 1.57
N LEU A 20 -4.72 2.07 2.26
CA LEU A 20 -4.49 3.23 3.13
C LEU A 20 -4.14 4.53 2.38
N PHE A 21 -3.94 4.47 1.07
CA PHE A 21 -4.02 5.68 0.26
C PHE A 21 -5.46 6.23 0.12
N GLN A 22 -6.47 5.51 0.60
CA GLN A 22 -7.87 5.95 0.50
C GLN A 22 -8.47 6.57 1.79
N GLN A 23 -7.77 6.58 2.94
CA GLN A 23 -8.41 6.99 4.19
C GLN A 23 -7.70 8.09 5.01
N SER A 24 -6.68 8.76 4.48
CA SER A 24 -5.91 9.74 5.27
C SER A 24 -6.44 11.18 5.24
N PHE A 25 -7.58 11.48 4.65
CA PHE A 25 -8.10 12.84 4.55
C PHE A 25 -9.57 13.01 4.96
N ALA A 26 -9.94 12.58 6.16
CA ALA A 26 -11.20 12.98 6.75
C ALA A 26 -11.06 13.29 8.25
N ARG A 27 -10.26 14.28 8.59
CA ARG A 27 -10.31 14.94 9.90
C ARG A 27 -9.98 16.43 9.76
N GLN A 28 -10.98 17.19 9.45
CA GLN A 28 -11.01 18.60 9.87
C GLN A 28 -12.44 18.98 10.32
N GLN A 29 -12.49 19.23 11.59
CA GLN A 29 -13.39 20.07 12.39
C GLN A 29 -14.82 20.36 11.88
N GLN A 30 -15.80 19.81 12.57
CA GLN A 30 -17.18 20.33 12.60
C GLN A 30 -17.38 21.28 13.76
N THR A 31 -17.80 22.50 13.48
CA THR A 31 -18.40 23.43 14.42
C THR A 31 -19.93 23.29 14.33
N PRO A 32 -20.69 23.36 15.42
CA PRO A 32 -22.12 23.01 15.39
C PRO A 32 -23.02 24.15 14.90
N ALA A 33 -23.92 23.83 14.00
CA ALA A 33 -24.98 24.73 13.56
C ALA A 33 -26.25 24.56 14.40
N GLN A 34 -26.85 25.68 14.73
CA GLN A 34 -28.02 25.85 15.59
C GLN A 34 -29.32 25.30 14.99
N SER A 35 -30.11 24.73 15.88
CA SER A 35 -31.48 24.20 15.68
C SER A 35 -32.51 25.31 15.36
N GLN A 36 -33.44 25.04 14.43
CA GLN A 36 -34.77 25.64 14.37
C GLN A 36 -35.86 24.58 14.09
N PRO A 37 -37.14 24.84 14.42
CA PRO A 37 -38.07 23.83 14.93
C PRO A 37 -38.95 23.15 13.86
N SER A 38 -39.41 21.97 14.28
CA SER A 38 -40.30 21.03 13.62
C SER A 38 -41.64 21.57 13.17
N THR A 39 -42.02 21.25 11.95
CA THR A 39 -43.41 21.13 11.52
C THR A 39 -43.74 19.67 11.25
N GLN A 40 -44.73 19.16 11.95
CA GLN A 40 -45.32 17.85 11.74
C GLN A 40 -45.95 17.77 10.35
N SER A 41 -45.62 16.75 9.58
CA SER A 41 -46.43 16.34 8.45
C SER A 41 -46.61 14.84 8.40
N GLN A 42 -47.81 14.49 8.09
CA GLN A 42 -48.47 13.20 8.14
C GLN A 42 -47.78 12.15 7.27
N THR A 43 -47.77 10.92 7.79
CA THR A 43 -47.29 9.71 7.09
C THR A 43 -48.16 9.39 5.88
N PRO A 44 -47.62 9.30 4.66
CA PRO A 44 -48.34 8.68 3.57
C PRO A 44 -48.24 7.14 3.66
N ALA A 45 -49.34 6.48 3.45
CA ALA A 45 -49.44 5.03 3.32
C ALA A 45 -48.47 4.50 2.28
N GLN A 46 -47.65 3.50 2.66
CA GLN A 46 -46.81 2.77 1.74
C GLN A 46 -47.65 2.02 0.70
N THR A 47 -47.76 2.60 -0.47
CA THR A 47 -48.17 1.86 -1.68
C THR A 47 -47.02 0.92 -2.02
N GLN A 48 -47.24 -0.38 -1.94
CA GLN A 48 -46.32 -1.38 -2.48
C GLN A 48 -46.21 -1.15 -3.99
N THR A 49 -45.19 -0.41 -4.40
CA THR A 49 -44.81 -0.29 -5.81
C THR A 49 -44.31 -1.68 -6.24
N ALA A 50 -44.92 -2.27 -7.22
CA ALA A 50 -44.46 -3.49 -7.90
C ALA A 50 -42.95 -3.32 -8.19
N ALA A 51 -42.16 -4.32 -7.83
CA ALA A 51 -40.71 -4.30 -8.01
C ALA A 51 -40.41 -4.01 -9.50
N ARG A 52 -39.85 -2.84 -9.78
CA ARG A 52 -39.45 -2.45 -11.13
C ARG A 52 -38.40 -3.43 -11.60
N ALA A 53 -38.59 -4.04 -12.76
CA ALA A 53 -37.58 -4.93 -13.33
C ALA A 53 -36.24 -4.19 -13.43
N PHE A 54 -35.14 -4.85 -13.05
CA PHE A 54 -33.81 -4.27 -13.17
C PHE A 54 -33.46 -4.09 -14.66
N GLU A 55 -33.16 -2.88 -15.06
CA GLU A 55 -32.68 -2.56 -16.41
C GLU A 55 -31.17 -2.37 -16.35
N LEU A 56 -30.42 -3.16 -17.14
CA LEU A 56 -28.99 -3.09 -17.26
C LEU A 56 -28.60 -1.86 -18.09
N THR A 57 -28.27 -0.78 -17.41
CA THR A 57 -27.82 0.50 -18.00
C THR A 57 -26.56 0.98 -17.28
N VAL A 58 -25.84 1.94 -17.89
CA VAL A 58 -24.69 2.56 -17.20
C VAL A 58 -25.13 3.18 -15.88
N ASP A 59 -26.25 3.90 -15.85
CA ASP A 59 -26.75 4.54 -14.64
C ASP A 59 -27.10 3.53 -13.53
N SER A 60 -27.68 2.39 -13.88
CA SER A 60 -28.03 1.36 -12.88
C SER A 60 -26.80 0.71 -12.25
N ILE A 61 -25.79 0.36 -13.06
CA ILE A 61 -24.60 -0.36 -12.59
C ILE A 61 -23.60 0.55 -11.89
N MET A 62 -23.53 1.85 -12.23
CA MET A 62 -22.58 2.79 -11.63
C MET A 62 -23.04 3.33 -10.27
N ARG A 63 -24.24 2.99 -9.79
CA ARG A 63 -24.66 3.26 -8.41
C ARG A 63 -23.70 2.64 -7.36
N GLY A 64 -22.97 1.62 -7.74
CA GLY A 64 -21.98 0.98 -6.89
C GLY A 64 -22.60 0.36 -5.65
N PRO A 65 -22.17 0.73 -4.41
CA PRO A 65 -22.70 0.13 -3.19
C PRO A 65 -24.20 0.29 -2.96
N ASP A 66 -24.85 1.26 -3.59
CA ASP A 66 -26.31 1.41 -3.54
C ASP A 66 -27.06 0.33 -4.33
N LEU A 67 -26.35 -0.48 -5.14
CA LEU A 67 -26.84 -1.66 -5.82
C LEU A 67 -26.27 -2.95 -5.21
N VAL A 68 -24.95 -3.05 -5.13
CA VAL A 68 -24.24 -4.28 -4.72
C VAL A 68 -24.08 -4.42 -3.22
N GLY A 69 -24.48 -3.40 -2.44
CA GLY A 69 -24.30 -3.35 -0.99
C GLY A 69 -22.87 -3.09 -0.55
N TYR A 70 -22.69 -2.98 0.75
CA TYR A 70 -21.39 -2.85 1.40
C TYR A 70 -21.01 -4.19 2.03
N GLN A 71 -19.79 -4.62 1.81
CA GLN A 71 -19.29 -5.87 2.40
C GLN A 71 -19.14 -5.77 3.92
N PRO A 72 -19.38 -6.85 4.67
CA PRO A 72 -19.03 -6.94 6.08
C PRO A 72 -17.51 -6.87 6.25
N THR A 73 -17.04 -6.10 7.23
CA THR A 73 -15.61 -5.87 7.49
C THR A 73 -15.28 -6.01 8.97
N GLY A 74 -14.00 -6.15 9.31
CA GLY A 74 -13.56 -6.17 10.71
C GLY A 74 -14.21 -7.27 11.53
N VAL A 75 -14.34 -8.47 10.97
CA VAL A 75 -14.92 -9.64 11.65
C VAL A 75 -14.02 -10.11 12.79
N TYR A 76 -14.61 -10.30 13.99
CA TYR A 76 -13.89 -10.85 15.14
C TYR A 76 -14.82 -11.60 16.09
N TRP A 77 -14.26 -12.50 16.87
CA TRP A 77 -14.97 -13.32 17.83
C TRP A 77 -14.95 -12.74 19.24
N SER A 78 -16.02 -12.96 20.02
CA SER A 78 -15.94 -12.88 21.47
C SER A 78 -15.03 -13.97 22.04
N GLN A 79 -14.38 -13.71 23.18
CA GLN A 79 -13.45 -14.69 23.78
C GLN A 79 -14.14 -15.95 24.30
N ASP A 80 -15.44 -15.87 24.63
CA ASP A 80 -16.29 -16.99 25.05
C ASP A 80 -16.83 -17.82 23.86
N ASN A 81 -16.47 -17.50 22.62
CA ASN A 81 -16.94 -18.15 21.38
C ASN A 81 -18.42 -18.01 21.08
N SER A 82 -19.18 -17.23 21.88
CA SER A 82 -20.63 -17.18 21.75
C SER A 82 -21.08 -16.24 20.62
N ARG A 83 -20.27 -15.26 20.23
CA ARG A 83 -20.67 -14.20 19.32
C ARG A 83 -19.58 -13.84 18.32
N VAL A 84 -20.04 -13.36 17.14
CA VAL A 84 -19.22 -12.76 16.10
C VAL A 84 -19.65 -11.31 15.94
N TYR A 85 -18.69 -10.40 15.97
CA TYR A 85 -18.86 -8.97 15.75
C TYR A 85 -18.26 -8.60 14.40
N PHE A 86 -18.90 -7.63 13.71
CA PHE A 86 -18.41 -7.13 12.43
C PHE A 86 -19.01 -5.76 12.11
N ARG A 87 -18.33 -4.97 11.30
CA ARG A 87 -18.85 -3.70 10.80
C ARG A 87 -19.60 -3.91 9.50
N TRP A 88 -20.75 -3.27 9.37
CA TRP A 88 -21.56 -3.39 8.19
C TRP A 88 -22.46 -2.16 7.99
N LYS A 89 -22.77 -1.84 6.72
CA LYS A 89 -23.69 -0.78 6.32
C LYS A 89 -24.66 -1.34 5.27
N ARG A 90 -25.92 -0.97 5.37
CA ARG A 90 -26.93 -1.38 4.39
C ARG A 90 -26.87 -0.54 3.14
N ALA A 91 -27.21 -1.11 1.98
CA ALA A 91 -27.44 -0.36 0.77
C ALA A 91 -28.51 0.72 0.98
N GLY A 92 -28.33 1.91 0.38
CA GLY A 92 -29.23 3.05 0.52
C GLY A 92 -29.04 3.90 1.77
N GLU A 93 -28.13 3.53 2.69
CA GLU A 93 -27.71 4.45 3.77
C GLU A 93 -26.79 5.55 3.22
N PRO A 94 -26.74 6.76 3.84
CA PRO A 94 -25.94 7.87 3.35
C PRO A 94 -24.50 7.47 3.04
N ARG A 95 -23.97 7.90 1.90
CA ARG A 95 -22.64 7.51 1.40
C ARG A 95 -21.53 7.73 2.44
N LEU A 96 -21.53 8.86 3.11
CA LEU A 96 -20.50 9.25 4.10
C LEU A 96 -20.74 8.67 5.51
N LYS A 97 -21.87 7.97 5.73
CA LYS A 97 -22.10 7.30 7.01
C LYS A 97 -21.09 6.17 7.20
N GLU A 98 -20.48 6.09 8.38
CA GLU A 98 -19.62 4.98 8.76
C GLU A 98 -20.41 3.67 8.88
N GLN A 99 -19.70 2.54 8.81
CA GLN A 99 -20.30 1.24 9.02
C GLN A 99 -20.63 1.05 10.51
N ASP A 100 -21.86 0.63 10.80
CA ASP A 100 -22.31 0.29 12.13
C ASP A 100 -21.70 -1.04 12.62
N LEU A 101 -21.59 -1.21 13.93
CA LEU A 101 -21.20 -2.49 14.53
C LEU A 101 -22.42 -3.40 14.65
N TYR A 102 -22.30 -4.62 14.13
CA TYR A 102 -23.28 -5.68 14.20
C TYR A 102 -22.77 -6.84 15.04
N VAL A 103 -23.68 -7.63 15.56
CA VAL A 103 -23.41 -8.86 16.29
C VAL A 103 -24.32 -9.97 15.81
N VAL A 104 -23.79 -11.19 15.81
CA VAL A 104 -24.54 -12.43 15.55
C VAL A 104 -24.05 -13.52 16.50
N ASN A 105 -24.90 -14.43 16.92
CA ASN A 105 -24.51 -15.59 17.71
C ASN A 105 -23.66 -16.56 16.88
N SER A 106 -22.85 -17.38 17.54
CA SER A 106 -21.99 -18.38 16.89
C SER A 106 -22.75 -19.44 16.10
N ASP A 107 -24.05 -19.62 16.37
CA ASP A 107 -24.96 -20.49 15.63
C ASP A 107 -25.60 -19.79 14.40
N GLY A 108 -25.28 -18.52 14.15
CA GLY A 108 -25.82 -17.70 13.07
C GLY A 108 -27.18 -17.08 13.33
N ALA A 109 -27.75 -17.25 14.55
CA ALA A 109 -28.99 -16.61 14.93
C ALA A 109 -28.78 -15.23 15.57
N GLY A 110 -29.83 -14.43 15.68
CA GLY A 110 -29.80 -13.18 16.44
C GLY A 110 -28.99 -12.05 15.81
N LEU A 111 -28.85 -12.03 14.49
CA LEU A 111 -28.20 -10.92 13.77
C LEU A 111 -28.91 -9.61 14.06
N ARG A 112 -28.18 -8.65 14.63
CA ARG A 112 -28.68 -7.31 14.90
C ARG A 112 -27.57 -6.25 14.86
N LYS A 113 -27.97 -5.02 14.59
CA LYS A 113 -27.15 -3.84 14.79
C LYS A 113 -27.06 -3.52 16.29
N LEU A 114 -25.88 -3.11 16.76
CA LEU A 114 -25.70 -2.57 18.11
C LEU A 114 -26.09 -1.10 18.16
N THR A 115 -26.65 -0.68 19.31
CA THR A 115 -26.77 0.74 19.63
C THR A 115 -25.36 1.33 19.86
N GLU A 116 -25.24 2.66 19.86
CA GLU A 116 -23.96 3.32 20.14
C GLU A 116 -23.40 2.96 21.52
N GLU A 117 -24.29 2.82 22.51
CA GLU A 117 -23.90 2.43 23.88
C GLU A 117 -23.41 0.98 23.92
N GLU A 118 -24.16 0.05 23.32
CA GLU A 118 -23.74 -1.34 23.20
C GLU A 118 -22.43 -1.49 22.39
N ALA A 119 -22.24 -0.68 21.33
CA ALA A 119 -21.03 -0.69 20.54
C ALA A 119 -19.81 -0.19 21.35
N ARG A 120 -20.00 0.81 22.22
CA ARG A 120 -18.95 1.26 23.14
C ARG A 120 -18.62 0.19 24.19
N GLN A 121 -19.56 -0.63 24.61
CA GLN A 121 -19.37 -1.72 25.58
C GLN A 121 -18.95 -3.05 24.91
N ALA A 122 -18.95 -3.14 23.61
CA ALA A 122 -18.52 -4.35 22.90
C ALA A 122 -17.05 -4.70 23.14
N PRO A 123 -16.66 -5.97 23.05
CA PRO A 123 -15.25 -6.36 23.11
C PRO A 123 -14.44 -5.62 22.03
N PRO A 124 -13.23 -5.16 22.33
CA PRO A 124 -12.42 -4.47 21.36
C PRO A 124 -12.00 -5.42 20.22
N ALA A 125 -12.08 -4.94 18.97
CA ALA A 125 -11.62 -5.69 17.80
C ALA A 125 -10.09 -5.83 17.74
N THR A 126 -9.36 -4.94 18.40
CA THR A 126 -7.89 -4.90 18.46
C THR A 126 -7.43 -4.75 19.90
N GLY A 127 -6.18 -5.07 20.16
CA GLY A 127 -5.59 -4.99 21.50
C GLY A 127 -4.76 -6.24 21.83
N GLU A 128 -4.09 -6.24 22.97
CA GLU A 128 -3.36 -7.39 23.46
C GLU A 128 -4.20 -8.14 24.49
N LEU A 129 -4.40 -9.43 24.26
CA LEU A 129 -5.07 -10.33 25.19
C LEU A 129 -4.10 -10.75 26.31
N SER A 130 -4.56 -10.71 27.58
CA SER A 130 -3.79 -11.21 28.72
C SER A 130 -3.46 -12.70 28.56
N LYS A 131 -2.42 -13.18 29.27
CA LYS A 131 -1.98 -14.59 29.18
C LYS A 131 -3.08 -15.57 29.61
N ASP A 132 -3.87 -15.20 30.60
CA ASP A 132 -5.02 -15.97 31.09
C ASP A 132 -6.28 -15.82 30.22
N LYS A 133 -6.20 -14.99 29.17
CA LYS A 133 -7.28 -14.69 28.21
C LYS A 133 -8.52 -14.02 28.80
N THR A 134 -8.43 -13.51 30.03
CA THR A 134 -9.58 -12.86 30.70
C THR A 134 -9.71 -11.37 30.35
N LYS A 135 -8.64 -10.71 29.93
CA LYS A 135 -8.62 -9.27 29.67
C LYS A 135 -7.96 -8.92 28.36
N THR A 136 -8.37 -7.82 27.74
CA THR A 136 -7.69 -7.21 26.60
C THR A 136 -7.33 -5.76 26.95
N VAL A 137 -6.04 -5.38 26.78
CA VAL A 137 -5.61 -3.97 26.82
C VAL A 137 -5.63 -3.42 25.39
N PHE A 138 -6.16 -2.21 25.24
CA PHE A 138 -6.31 -1.55 23.94
C PHE A 138 -6.31 -0.03 24.09
N THR A 139 -6.20 0.68 22.98
CA THR A 139 -6.37 2.14 22.92
C THR A 139 -7.62 2.48 22.14
N ASP A 140 -8.38 3.45 22.63
CA ASP A 140 -9.58 3.97 22.01
C ASP A 140 -9.64 5.49 22.24
N GLU A 141 -9.94 6.28 21.20
CA GLU A 141 -9.98 7.74 21.24
C GLU A 141 -8.75 8.43 21.87
N GLY A 142 -7.59 7.75 21.81
CA GLY A 142 -6.33 8.28 22.35
C GLY A 142 -6.05 7.94 23.81
N ASP A 143 -6.92 7.17 24.48
CA ASP A 143 -6.73 6.70 25.86
C ASP A 143 -6.53 5.18 25.92
N VAL A 144 -5.94 4.70 27.02
CA VAL A 144 -5.72 3.28 27.29
C VAL A 144 -6.87 2.71 28.08
N PHE A 145 -7.37 1.56 27.63
CA PHE A 145 -8.47 0.83 28.27
C PHE A 145 -8.08 -0.62 28.52
N ILE A 146 -8.77 -1.24 29.49
CA ILE A 146 -8.83 -2.68 29.66
C ILE A 146 -10.28 -3.12 29.52
N TYR A 147 -10.48 -4.18 28.75
CA TYR A 147 -11.76 -4.90 28.67
C TYR A 147 -11.65 -6.22 29.44
N ASP A 148 -12.56 -6.45 30.38
CA ASP A 148 -12.72 -7.70 31.15
C ASP A 148 -13.76 -8.59 30.45
N HIS A 149 -13.32 -9.70 29.86
CA HIS A 149 -14.17 -10.58 29.06
C HIS A 149 -15.19 -11.36 29.91
N ALA A 150 -14.89 -11.62 31.18
CA ALA A 150 -15.81 -12.33 32.08
C ALA A 150 -16.97 -11.46 32.54
N LYS A 151 -16.71 -10.16 32.73
CA LYS A 151 -17.72 -9.19 33.17
C LYS A 151 -18.42 -8.50 32.01
N GLY A 152 -17.80 -8.48 30.82
CA GLY A 152 -18.28 -7.70 29.69
C GLY A 152 -18.12 -6.19 29.88
N GLU A 153 -17.13 -5.76 30.67
CA GLU A 153 -16.94 -4.37 31.08
C GLU A 153 -15.62 -3.80 30.58
N ARG A 154 -15.66 -2.53 30.16
CA ARG A 154 -14.43 -1.77 29.82
C ARG A 154 -14.11 -0.81 30.99
N ARG A 155 -12.82 -0.73 31.31
CA ARG A 155 -12.28 0.22 32.29
C ARG A 155 -11.24 1.11 31.63
N GLN A 156 -11.43 2.41 31.68
CA GLN A 156 -10.45 3.40 31.23
C GLN A 156 -9.30 3.48 32.24
N LEU A 157 -8.07 3.42 31.76
CA LEU A 157 -6.86 3.50 32.57
C LEU A 157 -6.25 4.90 32.55
N THR A 158 -6.31 5.58 31.40
CA THR A 158 -5.82 6.94 31.21
C THR A 158 -6.94 7.86 30.77
N ARG A 159 -6.82 9.14 31.12
CA ARG A 159 -7.68 10.20 30.63
C ARG A 159 -6.86 11.47 30.55
N THR A 160 -6.23 11.66 29.38
CA THR A 160 -5.27 12.75 29.18
C THR A 160 -5.56 13.53 27.91
N VAL A 161 -5.01 14.74 27.81
CA VAL A 161 -5.14 15.56 26.59
C VAL A 161 -4.24 15.04 25.46
N GLU A 162 -3.10 14.42 25.84
CA GLU A 162 -2.17 13.80 24.90
C GLU A 162 -2.63 12.38 24.58
N SER A 163 -2.61 12.02 23.31
CA SER A 163 -3.01 10.67 22.89
C SER A 163 -1.98 9.62 23.29
N GLU A 164 -2.48 8.54 23.88
CA GLU A 164 -1.76 7.29 24.09
C GLU A 164 -1.97 6.34 22.92
N SER A 165 -0.97 5.52 22.67
CA SER A 165 -1.00 4.51 21.62
C SER A 165 -0.16 3.29 21.99
N ASN A 166 -0.36 2.19 21.27
CA ASN A 166 0.48 1.00 21.39
C ASN A 166 0.50 0.42 22.81
N ALA A 167 -0.69 0.25 23.41
CA ALA A 167 -0.84 -0.29 24.76
C ALA A 167 -0.63 -1.80 24.80
N HIS A 168 0.21 -2.28 25.73
CA HIS A 168 0.55 -3.69 25.92
C HIS A 168 0.64 -4.04 27.40
N PHE A 169 0.42 -5.29 27.75
CA PHE A 169 0.74 -5.79 29.08
C PHE A 169 2.24 -5.91 29.29
N THR A 170 2.70 -5.66 30.50
CA THR A 170 4.03 -6.09 30.96
C THR A 170 4.10 -7.62 30.94
N ARG A 171 5.30 -8.20 30.86
CA ARG A 171 5.48 -9.66 30.79
C ARG A 171 4.86 -10.39 31.99
N ASP A 172 4.97 -9.80 33.17
CA ASP A 172 4.41 -10.32 34.43
C ASP A 172 2.91 -10.06 34.57
N GLN A 173 2.29 -9.32 33.63
CA GLN A 173 0.87 -8.95 33.65
C GLN A 173 0.45 -8.04 34.82
N THR A 174 1.41 -7.48 35.57
CA THR A 174 1.12 -6.58 36.72
C THR A 174 0.89 -5.13 36.28
N GLY A 175 1.26 -4.80 35.07
CA GLY A 175 1.15 -3.46 34.51
C GLY A 175 0.86 -3.47 33.01
N VAL A 176 0.68 -2.27 32.49
CA VAL A 176 0.59 -1.97 31.07
C VAL A 176 1.63 -0.94 30.70
N TYR A 177 2.16 -1.03 29.49
CA TYR A 177 2.99 0.02 28.94
C TYR A 177 2.36 0.56 27.65
N PHE A 178 2.60 1.85 27.37
CA PHE A 178 2.04 2.54 26.24
C PHE A 178 2.92 3.72 25.83
N THR A 179 2.74 4.19 24.60
CA THR A 179 3.44 5.37 24.07
C THR A 179 2.59 6.62 24.25
N ARG A 180 3.19 7.71 24.76
CA ARG A 180 2.61 9.05 24.84
C ARG A 180 3.67 10.09 24.54
N ALA A 181 3.40 11.08 23.70
CA ALA A 181 4.32 12.16 23.33
C ALA A 181 5.74 11.65 22.98
N SER A 182 5.84 10.62 22.14
CA SER A 182 7.09 9.97 21.71
C SER A 182 7.90 9.32 22.83
N ASN A 183 7.31 9.08 24.01
CA ASN A 183 7.93 8.39 25.14
C ASN A 183 7.13 7.16 25.54
N LEU A 184 7.83 6.17 26.10
CA LEU A 184 7.23 4.96 26.65
C LEU A 184 6.96 5.13 28.13
N TYR A 185 5.74 4.81 28.53
CA TYR A 185 5.29 4.85 29.92
C TYR A 185 4.86 3.45 30.35
N ARG A 186 5.03 3.16 31.66
CA ARG A 186 4.49 1.98 32.32
C ARG A 186 3.53 2.40 33.41
N MET A 187 2.37 1.76 33.51
CA MET A 187 1.40 1.96 34.57
C MET A 187 1.14 0.65 35.29
N SER A 188 1.21 0.65 36.63
CA SER A 188 0.80 -0.49 37.45
C SER A 188 -0.72 -0.63 37.44
N LEU A 189 -1.22 -1.86 37.34
CA LEU A 189 -2.65 -2.13 37.40
C LEU A 189 -3.22 -2.12 38.83
N ASP A 190 -2.39 -2.34 39.84
CA ASP A 190 -2.82 -2.45 41.26
C ASP A 190 -2.88 -1.10 41.97
N GLY A 191 -2.02 -0.16 41.62
CA GLY A 191 -1.94 1.14 42.33
C GLY A 191 -1.97 2.37 41.40
N GLY A 192 -2.04 2.20 40.12
CA GLY A 192 -2.07 3.30 39.16
C GLY A 192 -0.77 4.10 39.09
N ALA A 193 0.35 3.60 39.67
CA ALA A 193 1.64 4.27 39.58
C ALA A 193 2.10 4.35 38.13
N LEU A 194 2.40 5.57 37.69
CA LEU A 194 2.85 5.87 36.32
C LEU A 194 4.35 6.15 36.33
N GLU A 195 5.09 5.42 35.49
CA GLU A 195 6.54 5.60 35.32
C GLU A 195 6.83 5.88 33.85
N GLN A 196 7.63 6.91 33.60
CA GLN A 196 8.19 7.19 32.27
C GLN A 196 9.47 6.35 32.08
N LEU A 197 9.50 5.47 31.05
CA LEU A 197 10.61 4.56 30.79
C LEU A 197 11.69 5.15 29.87
N THR A 198 11.35 6.16 29.08
CA THR A 198 12.30 6.84 28.16
C THR A 198 12.23 8.36 28.35
N ASP A 199 13.33 9.07 28.07
CA ASP A 199 13.35 10.53 27.94
C ASP A 199 13.79 10.88 26.51
N ILE A 200 12.81 10.82 25.58
CA ILE A 200 13.02 11.15 24.19
C ILE A 200 12.45 12.54 23.93
N ARG A 201 13.32 13.44 23.42
CA ARG A 201 12.99 14.84 23.15
C ARG A 201 13.02 15.09 21.65
N VAL A 202 11.96 15.66 21.12
CA VAL A 202 11.92 16.06 19.71
C VAL A 202 12.48 17.48 19.60
N SER A 203 13.41 17.69 18.66
CA SER A 203 13.96 19.03 18.38
C SER A 203 12.89 19.91 17.74
N ASN A 204 12.20 20.72 18.55
CA ASN A 204 11.25 21.72 18.06
C ASN A 204 12.00 23.01 17.70
N VAL A 205 12.04 23.38 16.44
CA VAL A 205 12.55 24.69 15.97
C VAL A 205 11.68 25.86 16.44
N GLY A 206 10.50 25.58 17.00
CA GLY A 206 9.52 26.60 17.42
C GLY A 206 9.48 26.93 18.91
N GLY A 207 10.18 26.19 19.80
CA GLY A 207 10.00 26.31 21.26
C GLY A 207 10.93 27.29 22.00
N ALA A 208 11.89 27.91 21.33
CA ALA A 208 12.84 28.83 21.98
C ALA A 208 12.43 30.32 21.96
N LEU A 209 11.25 30.65 21.44
CA LEU A 209 10.80 32.05 21.29
C LEU A 209 9.59 32.46 22.16
N ALA A 210 9.18 31.64 23.13
CA ALA A 210 8.03 31.96 23.98
C ALA A 210 8.39 32.10 25.46
N GLN A 211 9.39 32.88 25.79
CA GLN A 211 9.48 33.53 27.12
C GLN A 211 10.28 34.83 27.05
N GLY A 212 9.56 35.94 26.97
CA GLY A 212 9.98 37.24 27.52
C GLY A 212 10.83 38.11 26.64
N SER A 213 10.25 38.96 25.85
CA SER A 213 10.30 40.44 26.04
C SER A 213 9.81 41.15 24.78
N THR A 214 8.92 42.11 24.99
CA THR A 214 8.52 43.14 24.04
C THR A 214 9.74 43.99 23.64
N GLY A 215 10.04 44.07 22.35
CA GLY A 215 10.91 45.10 21.79
C GLY A 215 11.90 44.66 20.74
N GLY A 216 11.67 45.01 19.47
CA GLY A 216 12.73 45.19 18.47
C GLY A 216 13.01 44.02 17.56
N ALA A 217 12.53 44.09 16.33
CA ALA A 217 12.88 43.19 15.24
C ALA A 217 14.38 43.22 14.92
N ALA A 218 15.06 42.09 15.04
CA ALA A 218 16.31 41.80 14.35
C ALA A 218 16.42 40.32 14.10
N GLN A 219 16.56 39.91 12.84
CA GLN A 219 16.84 38.55 12.40
C GLN A 219 18.16 38.04 13.04
N ALA A 220 18.05 37.15 14.02
CA ALA A 220 19.22 36.48 14.58
C ALA A 220 19.46 35.16 13.85
N ARG A 221 20.59 35.07 13.17
CA ARG A 221 21.17 33.85 12.61
C ARG A 221 21.40 32.84 13.74
N VAL A 222 20.95 31.60 13.54
CA VAL A 222 21.30 30.47 14.41
C VAL A 222 22.77 30.13 14.19
N GLY A 223 23.62 30.70 15.08
CA GLY A 223 24.99 30.30 15.31
C GLY A 223 25.14 30.07 16.79
N GLY A 224 25.83 28.99 17.20
CA GLY A 224 26.17 28.75 18.61
C GLY A 224 26.64 30.02 19.29
N ALA A 225 26.47 30.12 20.62
CA ALA A 225 26.90 31.29 21.38
C ALA A 225 28.29 31.67 20.91
N GLY A 226 28.45 32.81 20.25
CA GLY A 226 29.70 33.18 19.62
C GLY A 226 30.78 33.28 20.68
N GLU A 227 32.05 32.98 20.35
CA GLU A 227 33.22 33.05 21.22
C GLU A 227 33.25 34.32 22.07
N ASN A 228 32.74 35.42 21.55
CA ASN A 228 32.60 36.69 22.26
C ASN A 228 31.57 36.67 23.39
N GLN A 229 30.41 35.95 23.24
CA GLN A 229 29.45 35.81 24.32
C GLN A 229 29.95 34.90 25.42
N GLU A 230 30.71 33.91 25.05
CA GLU A 230 31.36 33.02 26.02
C GLU A 230 32.49 33.74 26.79
N PHE A 231 33.28 34.54 26.09
CA PHE A 231 34.28 35.43 26.68
C PHE A 231 33.63 36.43 27.64
N LEU A 232 32.58 37.14 27.25
CA LEU A 232 31.88 38.10 28.12
C LEU A 232 31.29 37.43 29.35
N ARG A 233 30.68 36.24 29.21
CA ARG A 233 30.19 35.45 30.35
C ARG A 233 31.30 35.03 31.31
N LYS A 234 32.47 34.73 30.81
CA LYS A 234 33.64 34.36 31.60
C LYS A 234 34.24 35.53 32.33
N GLU A 235 34.30 36.69 31.69
CA GLU A 235 34.79 37.94 32.34
C GLU A 235 33.79 38.44 33.38
N GLU A 236 32.47 38.45 33.13
CA GLU A 236 31.46 38.82 34.12
C GLU A 236 31.48 37.90 35.36
N ARG A 237 31.66 36.58 35.16
CA ARG A 237 31.85 35.62 36.26
C ARG A 237 33.12 35.91 37.07
N ARG A 238 34.16 36.45 36.45
CA ARG A 238 35.42 36.77 37.07
C ARG A 238 35.40 38.08 37.83
N LEU A 239 34.63 39.05 37.35
CA LEU A 239 34.62 40.42 37.89
C LEU A 239 33.54 40.66 38.95
N LEU A 240 32.37 39.97 38.82
CA LEU A 240 31.22 40.19 39.71
C LEU A 240 30.95 38.97 40.59
N GLU A 241 31.13 39.13 41.88
CA GLU A 241 30.95 38.09 42.90
C GLU A 241 29.52 37.49 42.86
N VAL A 242 28.51 38.33 42.77
CA VAL A 242 27.09 37.91 42.66
C VAL A 242 26.82 37.06 41.37
N VAL A 243 27.48 37.39 40.27
CA VAL A 243 27.35 36.63 39.03
C VAL A 243 28.03 35.29 39.13
N ARG A 244 29.19 35.25 39.82
CA ARG A 244 29.89 34.01 40.11
C ARG A 244 29.09 33.11 41.04
N GLU A 245 28.57 33.60 42.15
CA GLU A 245 27.73 32.85 43.09
C GLU A 245 26.49 32.28 42.41
N ARG A 246 25.80 33.07 41.58
CA ARG A 246 24.63 32.59 40.79
C ARG A 246 25.01 31.55 39.72
N ALA A 247 26.23 31.63 39.19
CA ALA A 247 26.70 30.62 38.24
C ALA A 247 27.05 29.31 38.98
N GLU A 248 27.74 29.40 40.13
CA GLU A 248 28.04 28.26 40.99
C GLU A 248 26.77 27.58 41.52
N GLN A 249 25.77 28.36 41.97
CA GLN A 249 24.47 27.82 42.37
C GLN A 249 23.74 27.08 41.21
N ARG A 250 23.79 27.62 40.00
CA ARG A 250 23.21 26.95 38.84
C ARG A 250 23.95 25.67 38.47
N GLU A 251 25.28 25.71 38.49
CA GLU A 251 26.14 24.53 38.27
C GLU A 251 25.90 23.45 39.33
N GLU A 252 25.77 23.84 40.59
CA GLU A 252 25.46 22.91 41.67
C GLU A 252 24.02 22.34 41.55
N GLN A 253 23.03 23.18 41.16
CA GLN A 253 21.67 22.74 40.90
C GLN A 253 21.60 21.79 39.68
N GLU A 254 22.32 22.10 38.62
CA GLU A 254 22.44 21.22 37.46
C GLU A 254 23.13 19.90 37.79
N LYS A 255 24.20 19.96 38.61
CA LYS A 255 24.90 18.77 39.10
C LYS A 255 23.98 17.89 39.93
N ARG A 256 23.25 18.47 40.90
CA ARG A 256 22.27 17.75 41.72
C ARG A 256 21.11 17.22 40.87
N ARG A 257 20.70 17.93 39.81
CA ARG A 257 19.70 17.47 38.87
C ARG A 257 20.21 16.26 38.06
N ARG A 258 21.46 16.33 37.53
CA ARG A 258 22.09 15.21 36.80
C ARG A 258 22.33 13.99 37.71
N GLU A 259 22.65 14.19 38.97
CA GLU A 259 22.79 13.10 39.96
C GLU A 259 21.46 12.44 40.32
N ARG A 260 20.34 13.17 40.24
CA ARG A 260 18.99 12.63 40.39
C ARG A 260 18.40 12.03 39.11
N GLU A 261 18.76 12.56 37.97
CA GLU A 261 18.37 12.07 36.68
C GLU A 261 19.27 10.88 36.30
N THR A 262 18.84 9.68 36.67
CA THR A 262 19.56 8.43 36.33
C THR A 262 19.57 8.09 34.87
N ARG A 263 18.66 8.68 34.05
CA ARG A 263 18.51 8.41 32.61
C ARG A 263 19.01 9.57 31.76
N ARG A 264 19.76 9.24 30.70
CA ARG A 264 20.19 10.23 29.69
C ARG A 264 19.05 10.51 28.74
N ALA A 265 18.76 11.79 28.49
CA ALA A 265 17.83 12.19 27.46
C ALA A 265 18.41 11.90 26.07
N PHE A 266 17.58 11.38 25.17
CA PHE A 266 17.89 11.23 23.76
C PHE A 266 17.14 12.30 22.97
N THR A 267 17.88 13.19 22.29
CA THR A 267 17.28 14.19 21.42
C THR A 267 17.23 13.67 19.98
N VAL A 268 16.02 13.53 19.44
CA VAL A 268 15.80 13.13 18.05
C VAL A 268 16.24 14.27 17.13
N PRO A 269 17.17 14.01 16.17
CA PRO A 269 17.64 15.03 15.24
C PRO A 269 16.49 15.63 14.39
N LEU A 270 16.70 16.85 13.92
CA LEU A 270 15.76 17.50 13.01
C LEU A 270 15.56 16.66 11.72
N GLY A 271 14.32 16.50 11.28
CA GLY A 271 13.98 15.66 10.13
C GLY A 271 13.80 14.19 10.46
N GLN A 272 13.97 13.79 11.71
CA GLN A 272 13.68 12.45 12.22
C GLN A 272 12.49 12.47 13.18
N ASN A 273 11.77 11.34 13.27
CA ASN A 273 10.66 11.14 14.19
C ASN A 273 10.66 9.71 14.74
N VAL A 274 10.21 9.56 15.97
CA VAL A 274 9.98 8.23 16.56
C VAL A 274 8.65 7.70 16.04
N THR A 275 8.70 6.55 15.37
CA THR A 275 7.52 5.92 14.77
C THR A 275 6.92 4.82 15.63
N SER A 276 7.73 4.14 16.44
CA SER A 276 7.24 3.17 17.40
C SER A 276 8.19 2.96 18.58
N LEU A 277 7.63 2.59 19.72
CA LEU A 277 8.34 2.18 20.93
C LEU A 277 7.76 0.87 21.43
N ALA A 278 8.62 -0.10 21.80
CA ALA A 278 8.20 -1.37 22.36
C ALA A 278 9.16 -1.79 23.49
N LEU A 279 8.62 -2.24 24.61
CA LEU A 279 9.43 -2.72 25.74
C LEU A 279 9.95 -4.14 25.45
N SER A 280 11.22 -4.39 25.76
CA SER A 280 11.76 -5.75 25.75
C SER A 280 11.05 -6.61 26.82
N PRO A 281 10.98 -7.95 26.64
CA PRO A 281 10.27 -8.81 27.58
C PRO A 281 10.83 -8.79 29.02
N ASP A 282 12.11 -8.54 29.17
CA ASP A 282 12.79 -8.38 30.47
C ASP A 282 12.61 -6.99 31.11
N GLY A 283 12.01 -6.05 30.35
CA GLY A 283 11.82 -4.67 30.78
C GLY A 283 13.09 -3.82 30.82
N ALA A 284 14.23 -4.36 30.38
CA ALA A 284 15.54 -3.69 30.48
C ALA A 284 15.80 -2.71 29.32
N GLN A 285 15.17 -2.93 28.17
CA GLN A 285 15.40 -2.15 26.96
C GLN A 285 14.09 -1.73 26.30
N VAL A 286 14.12 -0.60 25.60
CA VAL A 286 13.06 -0.15 24.71
C VAL A 286 13.57 -0.23 23.27
N VAL A 287 12.86 -0.96 22.42
CA VAL A 287 13.08 -0.91 20.97
C VAL A 287 12.48 0.38 20.45
N MET A 288 13.30 1.24 19.92
CA MET A 288 12.91 2.51 19.32
C MET A 288 13.08 2.44 17.80
N THR A 289 12.01 2.66 17.08
CA THR A 289 12.04 2.82 15.62
C THR A 289 12.02 4.30 15.27
N VAL A 290 12.99 4.73 14.50
CA VAL A 290 13.14 6.14 14.07
C VAL A 290 13.01 6.19 12.56
N GLY A 291 12.06 7.01 12.10
CA GLY A 291 11.89 7.38 10.69
C GLY A 291 12.65 8.66 10.41
N GLU A 292 13.36 8.69 9.29
CA GLU A 292 13.97 9.90 8.71
C GLU A 292 13.14 10.31 7.50
N GLN A 293 12.72 11.56 7.48
CA GLN A 293 11.89 12.06 6.37
C GLN A 293 12.73 12.20 5.09
N ALA A 294 12.10 11.90 3.95
CA ALA A 294 12.70 12.14 2.65
C ALA A 294 12.99 13.64 2.46
N ALA A 295 14.17 13.97 1.97
CA ALA A 295 14.56 15.35 1.64
C ALA A 295 14.09 15.77 0.23
N GLY A 296 13.09 15.11 -0.34
CA GLY A 296 12.59 15.37 -1.69
C GLY A 296 11.58 16.51 -1.75
N LYS A 297 11.35 17.04 -2.94
CA LYS A 297 10.30 18.03 -3.21
C LYS A 297 8.97 17.29 -3.44
N GLY A 298 7.99 17.51 -2.56
CA GLY A 298 6.63 17.02 -2.77
C GLY A 298 5.98 17.64 -4.02
N THR A 299 5.16 16.86 -4.72
CA THR A 299 4.27 17.40 -5.76
C THR A 299 3.13 18.18 -5.13
N ILE A 300 2.60 19.13 -5.88
CA ILE A 300 1.38 19.87 -5.52
C ILE A 300 0.29 19.48 -6.51
N VAL A 301 -0.90 19.14 -5.99
CA VAL A 301 -2.10 18.87 -6.78
C VAL A 301 -3.08 20.00 -6.51
N PRO A 302 -3.36 20.89 -7.50
CA PRO A 302 -4.29 21.98 -7.30
C PRO A 302 -5.73 21.47 -7.16
N ASN A 303 -6.42 21.90 -6.11
CA ASN A 303 -7.85 21.70 -5.92
C ASN A 303 -8.60 23.00 -6.31
N TYR A 304 -9.33 22.94 -7.41
CA TYR A 304 -10.03 24.09 -7.96
C TYR A 304 -11.46 24.30 -7.41
N VAL A 305 -12.02 23.28 -6.76
CA VAL A 305 -13.38 23.29 -6.23
C VAL A 305 -13.34 23.06 -4.72
N THR A 306 -13.33 24.14 -3.96
CA THR A 306 -13.14 24.13 -2.52
C THR A 306 -14.27 24.87 -1.80
N GLU A 307 -14.42 24.64 -0.50
CA GLU A 307 -15.40 25.35 0.34
C GLU A 307 -15.07 26.85 0.45
N SER A 308 -13.78 27.20 0.45
CA SER A 308 -13.31 28.58 0.51
C SER A 308 -13.58 29.41 -0.76
N GLY A 309 -13.84 28.72 -1.90
CA GLY A 309 -13.97 29.32 -3.22
C GLY A 309 -12.64 29.76 -3.86
N TYR A 310 -11.51 29.50 -3.19
CA TYR A 310 -10.16 29.72 -3.73
C TYR A 310 -9.50 28.38 -4.08
N THR A 311 -8.57 28.40 -5.04
CA THR A 311 -7.74 27.22 -5.32
C THR A 311 -6.86 26.90 -4.11
N GLU A 312 -6.85 25.64 -3.68
CA GLU A 312 -6.07 25.17 -2.55
C GLU A 312 -5.09 24.09 -3.02
N ASP A 313 -3.94 24.01 -2.37
CA ASP A 313 -2.89 23.04 -2.71
C ASP A 313 -3.03 21.77 -1.86
N ILE A 314 -3.20 20.62 -2.53
CA ILE A 314 -3.08 19.31 -1.90
C ILE A 314 -1.62 18.87 -2.01
N GLN A 315 -0.98 18.61 -0.87
CA GLN A 315 0.40 18.12 -0.85
C GLN A 315 0.44 16.67 -1.30
N GLY A 316 1.20 16.44 -2.36
CA GLY A 316 1.43 15.11 -2.91
C GLY A 316 2.79 14.53 -2.51
N ARG A 317 3.07 13.32 -3.00
CA ARG A 317 4.31 12.58 -2.75
C ARG A 317 5.49 13.08 -3.60
N THR A 318 6.71 12.64 -3.25
CA THR A 318 7.91 12.80 -4.07
C THR A 318 7.86 11.93 -5.34
N LYS A 319 8.68 12.24 -6.32
CA LYS A 319 8.82 11.44 -7.56
C LYS A 319 9.86 10.34 -7.38
N VAL A 320 9.91 9.42 -8.35
CA VAL A 320 10.94 8.38 -8.38
C VAL A 320 12.34 8.99 -8.57
N GLY A 321 13.34 8.40 -7.91
CA GLY A 321 14.70 8.91 -7.93
C GLY A 321 14.99 10.02 -6.91
N ASP A 322 13.96 10.60 -6.25
CA ASP A 322 14.15 11.50 -5.12
C ASP A 322 14.67 10.72 -3.90
N THR A 323 15.35 11.41 -2.99
CA THR A 323 15.82 10.82 -1.73
C THR A 323 14.65 10.24 -0.95
N GLN A 324 14.75 8.98 -0.58
CA GLN A 324 13.71 8.28 0.18
C GLN A 324 13.94 8.39 1.68
N GLY A 325 12.84 8.35 2.44
CA GLY A 325 12.88 8.23 3.89
C GLY A 325 13.54 6.92 4.32
N ARG A 326 14.20 6.94 5.48
CA ARG A 326 14.88 5.77 6.06
C ARG A 326 14.26 5.40 7.38
N THR A 327 14.29 4.11 7.71
CA THR A 327 13.87 3.60 9.01
C THR A 327 15.05 2.92 9.69
N ARG A 328 15.35 3.34 10.92
CA ARG A 328 16.41 2.78 11.75
C ARG A 328 15.83 2.27 13.06
N ILE A 329 16.46 1.25 13.63
CA ILE A 329 16.08 0.68 14.92
C ILE A 329 17.22 0.92 15.92
N ALA A 330 16.85 1.30 17.14
CA ALA A 330 17.78 1.41 18.26
C ALA A 330 17.23 0.70 19.50
N LEU A 331 18.14 0.26 20.37
CA LEU A 331 17.84 -0.25 21.70
C LEU A 331 18.18 0.85 22.71
N VAL A 332 17.21 1.24 23.51
CA VAL A 332 17.34 2.26 24.55
C VAL A 332 17.31 1.57 25.91
N SER A 333 18.37 1.70 26.71
CA SER A 333 18.41 1.17 28.06
C SER A 333 17.42 1.90 28.98
N VAL A 334 16.50 1.17 29.61
CA VAL A 334 15.53 1.74 30.55
C VAL A 334 16.24 2.34 31.78
N ALA A 335 17.32 1.72 32.22
CA ALA A 335 18.06 2.16 33.40
C ALA A 335 18.89 3.44 33.17
N THR A 336 19.57 3.53 32.01
CA THR A 336 20.57 4.58 31.76
C THR A 336 20.18 5.58 30.68
N GLY A 337 19.16 5.25 29.82
CA GLY A 337 18.81 6.03 28.62
C GLY A 337 19.89 5.93 27.53
N GLU A 338 20.86 5.04 27.63
CA GLU A 338 21.86 4.81 26.59
C GLU A 338 21.17 4.24 25.33
N VAL A 339 21.50 4.82 24.16
CA VAL A 339 20.96 4.43 22.86
C VAL A 339 22.02 3.68 22.07
N LYS A 340 21.70 2.43 21.69
CA LYS A 340 22.53 1.61 20.80
C LYS A 340 21.78 1.38 19.49
N TRP A 341 22.33 1.88 18.39
CA TRP A 341 21.76 1.64 17.06
C TRP A 341 22.02 0.22 16.61
N VAL A 342 21.00 -0.40 16.03
CA VAL A 342 21.14 -1.72 15.42
C VAL A 342 21.96 -1.62 14.15
N GLU A 343 23.04 -2.39 14.12
CA GLU A 343 23.95 -2.48 12.97
C GLU A 343 23.57 -3.72 12.13
N PRO A 344 23.07 -3.53 10.90
CA PRO A 344 22.70 -4.67 10.06
C PRO A 344 23.89 -5.55 9.67
N GLY A 345 25.11 -5.00 9.61
CA GLY A 345 26.31 -5.74 9.24
C GLY A 345 26.30 -6.33 7.83
N ILE A 346 25.38 -5.86 6.97
CA ILE A 346 25.22 -6.36 5.60
C ILE A 346 26.09 -5.52 4.67
N ARG A 347 27.04 -6.17 3.99
CA ARG A 347 27.98 -5.54 3.07
C ARG A 347 27.81 -6.06 1.65
N VAL A 348 28.11 -5.22 0.68
CA VAL A 348 28.21 -5.59 -0.76
C VAL A 348 29.64 -5.39 -1.20
N GLU A 349 30.14 -6.40 -1.92
CA GLU A 349 31.36 -6.23 -2.72
C GLU A 349 31.03 -5.32 -3.90
N VAL A 350 31.77 -4.21 -4.01
CA VAL A 350 31.63 -3.33 -5.16
C VAL A 350 32.41 -3.96 -6.31
N ALA A 351 31.69 -4.57 -7.25
CA ALA A 351 32.34 -4.97 -8.51
C ALA A 351 32.97 -3.71 -9.17
N PRO A 352 34.19 -3.81 -9.70
CA PRO A 352 34.80 -2.69 -10.40
C PRO A 352 33.88 -2.25 -11.54
N ARG A 353 33.55 -0.95 -11.57
CA ARG A 353 32.70 -0.36 -12.62
C ARG A 353 33.47 -0.47 -13.94
N VAL A 354 33.06 -1.41 -14.79
CA VAL A 354 33.59 -1.51 -16.15
C VAL A 354 33.08 -0.29 -16.90
N GLN A 355 33.93 0.74 -17.04
CA GLN A 355 33.61 1.87 -17.91
C GLN A 355 33.43 1.36 -19.33
N THR A 356 32.24 1.55 -19.88
CA THR A 356 31.99 1.19 -21.28
C THR A 356 32.81 2.10 -22.19
N ARG A 357 33.25 1.56 -23.32
CA ARG A 357 34.07 2.31 -24.32
C ARG A 357 33.43 3.63 -24.74
N THR A 358 32.10 3.76 -24.56
CA THR A 358 31.33 4.98 -24.82
C THR A 358 31.55 6.05 -23.74
N GLU A 359 31.67 5.67 -22.46
CA GLU A 359 31.96 6.60 -21.36
C GLU A 359 33.42 7.07 -21.39
N GLN A 360 34.34 6.22 -21.80
CA GLN A 360 35.75 6.61 -22.01
C GLN A 360 35.87 7.63 -23.12
N ASN A 361 35.17 7.43 -24.25
CA ASN A 361 35.15 8.39 -25.35
C ASN A 361 34.50 9.73 -24.98
N ALA A 362 33.44 9.72 -24.17
CA ALA A 362 32.81 10.96 -23.69
C ALA A 362 33.70 11.74 -22.70
N THR A 363 34.44 11.02 -21.84
CA THR A 363 35.43 11.66 -20.94
C THR A 363 36.61 12.24 -21.67
N GLU A 364 37.13 11.55 -22.69
CA GLU A 364 38.20 12.06 -23.54
C GLU A 364 37.74 13.26 -24.40
N SER A 365 36.49 13.26 -24.90
CA SER A 365 35.95 14.41 -25.66
C SER A 365 35.78 15.64 -24.77
N ALA A 366 35.25 15.46 -23.53
CA ALA A 366 35.12 16.54 -22.57
C ALA A 366 36.49 17.10 -22.08
N GLN A 367 37.53 16.26 -22.01
CA GLN A 367 38.88 16.72 -21.71
C GLN A 367 39.50 17.48 -22.87
N ARG A 368 39.25 17.09 -24.13
CA ARG A 368 39.70 17.81 -25.34
C ARG A 368 39.00 19.17 -25.47
N GLU A 369 37.70 19.27 -25.16
CA GLU A 369 37.00 20.55 -25.19
C GLU A 369 37.54 21.53 -24.12
N ARG A 370 37.81 21.06 -22.89
CA ARG A 370 38.42 21.91 -21.85
C ARG A 370 39.87 22.30 -22.18
N GLY A 371 40.60 21.46 -22.89
CA GLY A 371 41.94 21.78 -23.39
C GLY A 371 41.94 22.82 -24.51
N ALA A 372 40.89 22.86 -25.33
CA ALA A 372 40.75 23.84 -26.41
C ALA A 372 40.32 25.22 -25.89
N GLU A 373 39.44 25.27 -24.85
CA GLU A 373 39.05 26.55 -24.21
C GLU A 373 40.19 27.22 -23.46
N THR A 374 41.14 26.45 -22.91
CA THR A 374 42.31 27.01 -22.20
C THR A 374 43.36 27.59 -23.17
N GLN A 375 43.40 27.18 -24.44
CA GLN A 375 44.30 27.74 -25.44
C GLN A 375 43.73 28.96 -26.15
N THR A 376 42.41 29.21 -26.09
CA THR A 376 41.79 30.37 -26.72
C THR A 376 41.76 31.60 -25.81
N GLN A 377 41.96 31.46 -24.51
CA GLN A 377 42.00 32.58 -23.56
C GLN A 377 43.40 33.21 -23.33
N SER A 378 44.44 32.64 -23.88
CA SER A 378 45.82 33.21 -23.75
C SER A 378 46.23 34.19 -24.88
N GLY A 379 45.30 34.52 -25.80
CA GLY A 379 45.61 35.33 -26.99
C GLY A 379 45.05 36.75 -27.01
N GLN A 380 44.25 37.19 -26.01
CA GLN A 380 43.70 38.55 -26.00
C GLN A 380 43.69 39.16 -24.60
N GLN A 381 44.83 39.59 -24.09
CA GLN A 381 44.88 40.62 -23.05
C GLN A 381 46.25 41.39 -23.14
N GLN A 382 46.33 42.30 -24.06
CA GLN A 382 47.13 43.49 -23.90
C GLN A 382 46.30 44.71 -24.29
N SER A 383 45.91 45.48 -23.32
CA SER A 383 45.63 46.91 -23.24
C SER A 383 44.28 47.19 -22.52
N GLN A 384 44.34 47.60 -21.31
CA GLN A 384 44.04 48.91 -20.78
C GLN A 384 43.96 48.89 -19.21
N GLN A 385 44.80 49.70 -18.63
CA GLN A 385 44.90 50.09 -17.26
C GLN A 385 43.68 50.95 -16.85
N GLY A 386 43.26 50.82 -15.60
CA GLY A 386 42.41 51.83 -14.95
C GLY A 386 41.58 51.36 -13.75
N GLN A 387 42.17 51.40 -12.57
CA GLN A 387 41.70 51.80 -11.24
C GLN A 387 40.48 51.18 -10.52
N SER A 388 40.78 50.75 -9.32
CA SER A 388 40.05 50.73 -8.02
C SER A 388 39.08 49.54 -7.79
N GLY A 389 39.33 48.58 -6.94
CA GLY A 389 39.49 48.67 -5.50
C GLY A 389 38.26 48.14 -4.79
N ALA A 390 38.30 46.81 -4.47
CA ALA A 390 37.74 46.26 -3.22
C ALA A 390 37.88 44.72 -3.23
N GLN A 391 38.75 44.22 -2.38
CA GLN A 391 38.97 42.81 -2.11
C GLN A 391 37.80 42.24 -1.28
N SER A 392 37.14 41.21 -1.78
CA SER A 392 36.42 40.27 -0.92
C SER A 392 37.01 38.86 -1.16
N GLN A 393 37.76 38.42 -0.20
CA GLN A 393 38.35 37.09 -0.15
C GLN A 393 37.29 36.07 0.23
N THR A 394 36.94 35.22 -0.71
CA THR A 394 36.21 33.98 -0.47
C THR A 394 37.26 32.90 -0.15
N PRO A 395 37.16 32.14 0.99
CA PRO A 395 38.08 31.06 1.28
C PRO A 395 37.86 29.89 0.31
N PRO A 396 38.95 29.17 -0.07
CA PRO A 396 38.84 28.04 -0.99
C PRO A 396 38.04 26.91 -0.33
N ARG A 397 36.97 26.47 -1.01
CA ARG A 397 36.28 25.21 -0.71
C ARG A 397 37.27 24.08 -0.96
N THR A 398 37.70 23.44 0.09
CA THR A 398 38.45 22.19 0.04
C THR A 398 37.55 21.13 -0.58
N GLN A 399 37.77 20.86 -1.87
CA GLN A 399 37.24 19.63 -2.48
C GLN A 399 38.05 18.50 -1.86
N ALA A 400 37.45 17.81 -0.88
CA ALA A 400 37.88 16.50 -0.50
C ALA A 400 37.70 15.58 -1.69
N SER A 401 38.79 15.36 -2.44
CA SER A 401 38.85 14.29 -3.43
C SER A 401 38.67 12.97 -2.69
N GLN A 402 37.46 12.41 -2.74
CA GLN A 402 37.23 11.02 -2.39
C GLN A 402 37.98 10.16 -3.42
N GLN A 403 39.23 9.83 -3.13
CA GLN A 403 39.89 8.69 -3.76
C GLN A 403 39.10 7.44 -3.36
N GLN A 404 38.26 6.95 -4.27
CA GLN A 404 37.60 5.68 -4.12
C GLN A 404 38.65 4.58 -4.23
N THR A 405 39.00 3.99 -3.13
CA THR A 405 39.79 2.75 -3.06
C THR A 405 38.97 1.64 -3.70
N GLU A 406 39.43 1.17 -4.87
CA GLU A 406 38.89 -0.02 -5.53
C GLU A 406 38.97 -1.22 -4.57
N GLY A 407 37.85 -1.93 -4.37
CA GLY A 407 37.79 -3.17 -3.60
C GLY A 407 37.31 -3.07 -2.15
N ALA A 408 36.95 -1.90 -1.64
CA ALA A 408 36.37 -1.81 -0.28
C ALA A 408 34.90 -2.21 -0.27
N ALA A 409 34.55 -3.26 0.52
CA ALA A 409 33.18 -3.62 0.76
C ALA A 409 32.42 -2.44 1.39
N ARG A 410 31.28 -2.04 0.80
CA ARG A 410 30.42 -0.97 1.33
C ARG A 410 29.27 -1.57 2.12
N ASP A 411 28.83 -0.86 3.14
CA ASP A 411 27.60 -1.21 3.84
C ASP A 411 26.42 -1.09 2.85
N ARG A 412 25.58 -2.14 2.80
CA ARG A 412 24.35 -2.17 2.00
C ARG A 412 23.35 -1.20 2.62
N ASP A 413 22.72 -0.36 1.81
CA ASP A 413 21.59 0.46 2.28
C ASP A 413 20.39 -0.44 2.51
N VAL A 414 19.99 -0.56 3.80
CA VAL A 414 18.90 -1.47 4.20
C VAL A 414 17.95 -0.77 5.17
N GLN A 415 16.69 -1.14 5.07
CA GLN A 415 15.64 -0.78 6.00
C GLN A 415 15.39 -1.95 6.95
N LEU A 416 15.35 -1.69 8.26
CA LEU A 416 15.06 -2.66 9.30
C LEU A 416 13.61 -2.50 9.77
N PHE A 417 12.91 -3.62 9.97
CA PHE A 417 11.51 -3.60 10.42
C PHE A 417 11.11 -4.91 11.08
N GLN A 418 9.95 -4.91 11.79
CA GLN A 418 9.34 -6.09 12.43
C GLN A 418 10.26 -6.81 13.42
N LEU A 419 10.94 -6.06 14.29
CA LEU A 419 11.65 -6.70 15.40
C LEU A 419 10.65 -7.45 16.28
N GLN A 420 10.93 -8.74 16.52
CA GLN A 420 10.13 -9.62 17.36
C GLN A 420 11.01 -10.37 18.35
N TRP A 421 10.55 -10.41 19.60
CA TRP A 421 11.18 -11.19 20.65
C TRP A 421 10.61 -12.61 20.70
N SER A 422 11.45 -13.56 21.08
CA SER A 422 10.99 -14.90 21.48
C SER A 422 10.07 -14.79 22.70
N GLU A 423 9.23 -15.80 22.93
CA GLU A 423 8.28 -15.75 24.06
C GLU A 423 8.99 -15.77 25.41
N ASP A 424 10.15 -16.47 25.49
CA ASP A 424 11.03 -16.46 26.67
C ASP A 424 11.80 -15.12 26.84
N GLY A 425 11.78 -14.26 25.81
CA GLY A 425 12.46 -12.97 25.82
C GLY A 425 13.96 -13.03 25.62
N ALA A 426 14.54 -14.22 25.40
CA ALA A 426 15.99 -14.41 25.35
C ALA A 426 16.59 -14.03 23.98
N ARG A 427 15.77 -14.03 22.92
CA ARG A 427 16.23 -13.84 21.53
C ARG A 427 15.35 -12.85 20.80
N ALA A 428 15.92 -12.19 19.83
CA ALA A 428 15.19 -11.27 18.95
C ALA A 428 15.51 -11.56 17.49
N VAL A 429 14.52 -11.36 16.63
CA VAL A 429 14.65 -11.46 15.17
C VAL A 429 13.98 -10.29 14.49
N MET A 430 14.39 -9.97 13.28
CA MET A 430 13.81 -8.92 12.47
C MET A 430 13.91 -9.22 10.99
N LEU A 431 13.19 -8.45 10.18
CA LEU A 431 13.35 -8.41 8.74
C LEU A 431 14.21 -7.21 8.34
N ALA A 432 15.00 -7.41 7.29
CA ALA A 432 15.69 -6.34 6.59
C ALA A 432 15.37 -6.39 5.09
N ARG A 433 15.33 -5.23 4.44
CA ARG A 433 15.11 -5.08 3.01
C ARG A 433 16.14 -4.10 2.45
N ALA A 434 16.76 -4.45 1.32
CA ALA A 434 17.62 -3.52 0.59
C ALA A 434 16.81 -2.32 0.05
N ALA A 435 17.42 -1.16 -0.03
CA ALA A 435 16.79 0.05 -0.55
C ALA A 435 16.30 -0.14 -2.00
N ASP A 436 17.05 -0.87 -2.83
CA ASP A 436 16.69 -1.24 -4.20
C ASP A 436 15.70 -2.44 -4.29
N ASN A 437 15.23 -2.95 -3.15
CA ASN A 437 14.31 -4.07 -3.02
C ASN A 437 14.72 -5.38 -3.73
N LYS A 438 15.99 -5.55 -4.08
CA LYS A 438 16.51 -6.80 -4.69
C LYS A 438 16.85 -7.89 -3.68
N ASP A 439 17.02 -7.48 -2.43
CA ASP A 439 17.35 -8.40 -1.34
C ASP A 439 16.43 -8.22 -0.14
N ARG A 440 16.12 -9.34 0.51
CA ARG A 440 15.46 -9.38 1.81
C ARG A 440 16.14 -10.41 2.70
N TRP A 441 16.25 -10.08 4.00
CA TRP A 441 16.90 -10.94 4.98
C TRP A 441 16.00 -11.17 6.19
N VAL A 442 16.16 -12.35 6.79
CA VAL A 442 15.77 -12.63 8.16
C VAL A 442 17.03 -12.54 9.00
N LEU A 443 17.01 -11.72 10.01
CA LEU A 443 18.17 -11.46 10.89
C LEU A 443 17.83 -11.87 12.32
N SER A 444 18.79 -12.46 13.04
CA SER A 444 18.77 -12.47 14.50
C SER A 444 19.49 -11.23 15.03
N LEU A 445 19.07 -10.73 16.19
CA LEU A 445 19.66 -9.60 16.89
C LEU A 445 20.22 -10.05 18.23
N ASP A 446 21.45 -9.70 18.50
CA ASP A 446 22.02 -9.74 19.85
C ASP A 446 21.66 -8.45 20.59
N PRO A 447 20.80 -8.49 21.61
CA PRO A 447 20.36 -7.29 22.32
C PRO A 447 21.45 -6.60 23.11
N ALA A 448 22.50 -7.32 23.51
CA ALA A 448 23.61 -6.76 24.30
C ALA A 448 24.52 -5.88 23.45
N THR A 449 24.79 -6.30 22.22
CA THR A 449 25.71 -5.61 21.30
C THR A 449 25.01 -4.79 20.22
N ALA A 450 23.69 -4.96 20.03
CA ALA A 450 22.89 -4.43 18.93
C ALA A 450 23.38 -4.86 17.52
N LYS A 451 24.13 -5.96 17.43
CA LYS A 451 24.60 -6.53 16.16
C LYS A 451 23.66 -7.60 15.66
N THR A 452 23.61 -7.78 14.35
CA THR A 452 22.78 -8.79 13.73
C THR A 452 23.59 -9.93 13.10
N LYS A 453 22.92 -11.07 12.90
CA LYS A 453 23.41 -12.22 12.13
C LYS A 453 22.37 -12.60 11.08
N ILE A 454 22.79 -12.82 9.84
CA ILE A 454 21.91 -13.28 8.76
C ILE A 454 21.51 -14.73 9.03
N LEU A 455 20.19 -15.00 9.07
CA LEU A 455 19.59 -16.32 9.17
C LEU A 455 19.12 -16.84 7.81
N ALA A 456 18.57 -15.95 6.99
CA ALA A 456 18.13 -16.25 5.63
C ALA A 456 18.24 -15.02 4.74
N ARG A 457 18.50 -15.26 3.44
CA ARG A 457 18.46 -14.24 2.38
C ARG A 457 17.60 -14.75 1.24
N VAL A 458 16.80 -13.88 0.67
CA VAL A 458 16.18 -14.05 -0.64
C VAL A 458 16.66 -12.93 -1.53
N HIS A 459 17.01 -13.27 -2.76
CA HIS A 459 17.50 -12.35 -3.79
C HIS A 459 16.73 -12.55 -5.08
N ASP A 460 16.48 -11.45 -5.80
CA ASP A 460 15.98 -11.46 -7.16
C ASP A 460 16.60 -10.29 -7.93
N ASP A 461 17.06 -10.53 -9.15
CA ASP A 461 17.66 -9.50 -10.00
C ASP A 461 16.67 -8.37 -10.36
N ALA A 462 15.37 -8.68 -10.39
CA ALA A 462 14.32 -7.69 -10.55
C ALA A 462 13.94 -7.10 -9.18
N TRP A 463 13.09 -7.76 -8.42
CA TRP A 463 12.74 -7.36 -7.06
C TRP A 463 12.15 -8.51 -6.24
N VAL A 464 12.37 -8.47 -4.93
CA VAL A 464 11.77 -9.39 -3.96
C VAL A 464 10.38 -8.88 -3.56
N GLY A 465 9.35 -9.75 -3.62
CA GLY A 465 7.97 -9.38 -3.30
C GLY A 465 7.09 -10.58 -3.00
N GLY A 466 5.86 -10.54 -3.51
CA GLY A 466 4.86 -11.60 -3.39
C GLY A 466 4.03 -11.55 -2.12
N PRO A 467 2.97 -12.37 -2.07
CA PRO A 467 2.08 -12.42 -0.92
C PRO A 467 2.81 -12.92 0.33
N GLY A 468 2.45 -12.36 1.48
CA GLY A 468 3.04 -12.78 2.77
C GLY A 468 4.51 -12.44 2.96
N SER A 469 5.13 -11.65 2.09
CA SER A 469 6.57 -11.36 2.12
C SER A 469 7.05 -10.67 3.41
N PHE A 470 6.15 -10.14 4.23
CA PHE A 470 6.42 -9.60 5.56
C PHE A 470 6.07 -10.57 6.70
N THR A 471 5.77 -11.83 6.39
CA THR A 471 5.51 -12.85 7.41
C THR A 471 6.80 -13.18 8.15
N LEU A 472 6.80 -13.04 9.47
CA LEU A 472 7.83 -13.48 10.40
C LEU A 472 7.15 -13.86 11.71
N GLY A 473 7.56 -14.96 12.33
CA GLY A 473 7.02 -15.34 13.63
C GLY A 473 7.82 -16.47 14.27
N TRP A 474 7.69 -16.62 15.59
CA TRP A 474 8.36 -17.62 16.39
C TRP A 474 7.56 -18.92 16.49
N LEU A 475 8.23 -20.06 16.45
CA LEU A 475 7.67 -21.34 16.90
C LEU A 475 7.70 -21.43 18.43
N ALA A 476 6.97 -22.42 18.97
CA ALA A 476 6.86 -22.63 20.43
C ALA A 476 8.21 -22.97 21.10
N ASP A 477 9.17 -23.49 20.35
CA ASP A 477 10.49 -23.88 20.85
C ASP A 477 11.42 -22.68 21.16
N ASN A 478 11.03 -21.44 20.84
CA ASN A 478 11.84 -20.24 20.99
C ASN A 478 13.22 -20.30 20.30
N ARG A 479 13.37 -21.19 19.32
CA ARG A 479 14.61 -21.40 18.54
C ARG A 479 14.40 -21.25 17.06
N ARG A 480 13.27 -21.68 16.54
CA ARG A 480 12.93 -21.55 15.12
C ARG A 480 11.97 -20.40 14.88
N VAL A 481 12.19 -19.74 13.77
CA VAL A 481 11.25 -18.76 13.22
C VAL A 481 10.71 -19.24 11.88
N TYR A 482 9.48 -18.83 11.56
CA TYR A 482 8.87 -19.09 10.28
C TYR A 482 8.72 -17.80 9.49
N PHE A 483 8.83 -17.89 8.17
CA PHE A 483 8.71 -16.76 7.24
C PHE A 483 8.25 -17.24 5.87
N ILE A 484 7.80 -16.31 5.01
CA ILE A 484 7.48 -16.60 3.61
C ILE A 484 8.62 -16.11 2.71
N SER A 485 8.93 -16.94 1.70
CA SER A 485 9.95 -16.66 0.70
C SER A 485 9.56 -17.19 -0.67
N GLU A 486 9.92 -16.45 -1.72
CA GLU A 486 9.72 -16.82 -3.13
C GLU A 486 11.00 -17.40 -3.78
N ARG A 487 11.94 -17.94 -3.00
CA ARG A 487 13.23 -18.41 -3.51
C ARG A 487 13.14 -19.51 -4.56
N ASP A 488 12.03 -20.26 -4.59
CA ASP A 488 11.76 -21.32 -5.58
C ASP A 488 10.77 -20.89 -6.68
N GLY A 489 10.43 -19.58 -6.76
CA GLY A 489 9.52 -19.00 -7.74
C GLY A 489 8.09 -18.78 -7.24
N TRP A 490 7.71 -19.35 -6.08
CA TRP A 490 6.38 -19.22 -5.47
C TRP A 490 6.48 -18.81 -4.00
N ALA A 491 5.46 -18.15 -3.49
CA ALA A 491 5.42 -17.74 -2.09
C ALA A 491 5.13 -18.94 -1.18
N HIS A 492 6.17 -19.47 -0.55
CA HIS A 492 6.10 -20.64 0.31
C HIS A 492 6.54 -20.36 1.75
N LEU A 493 6.06 -21.20 2.67
CA LEU A 493 6.39 -21.15 4.09
C LEU A 493 7.70 -21.89 4.35
N TYR A 494 8.59 -21.22 5.08
CA TYR A 494 9.89 -21.72 5.51
C TYR A 494 10.08 -21.56 7.01
N THR A 495 10.97 -22.36 7.58
CA THR A 495 11.50 -22.18 8.94
C THR A 495 13.02 -22.11 8.91
N VAL A 496 13.60 -21.40 9.89
CA VAL A 496 15.06 -21.37 10.10
C VAL A 496 15.37 -21.31 11.59
N ASN A 497 16.45 -21.95 12.01
CA ASN A 497 16.94 -21.86 13.38
C ASN A 497 17.68 -20.56 13.61
N THR A 498 17.45 -19.90 14.75
CA THR A 498 18.12 -18.65 15.12
C THR A 498 19.62 -18.83 15.41
N ASP A 499 20.06 -20.06 15.67
CA ASP A 499 21.48 -20.39 15.79
C ASP A 499 22.16 -20.49 14.40
N GLY A 500 21.38 -20.51 13.31
CA GLY A 500 21.81 -20.59 11.91
C GLY A 500 21.50 -21.94 11.29
N GLY A 501 21.95 -22.16 10.07
CA GLY A 501 21.68 -23.32 9.22
C GLY A 501 20.80 -22.96 8.01
N GLU A 502 20.60 -23.93 7.11
CA GLU A 502 19.78 -23.70 5.92
C GLU A 502 18.29 -23.65 6.27
N PRO A 503 17.52 -22.72 5.69
CA PRO A 503 16.07 -22.68 5.86
C PRO A 503 15.40 -23.93 5.32
N ALA A 504 14.52 -24.54 6.13
CA ALA A 504 13.70 -25.68 5.74
C ALA A 504 12.40 -25.21 5.08
N GLN A 505 12.11 -25.69 3.87
CA GLN A 505 10.87 -25.42 3.14
C GLN A 505 9.74 -26.32 3.65
N LEU A 506 8.62 -25.76 4.11
CA LEU A 506 7.48 -26.50 4.65
C LEU A 506 6.36 -26.71 3.62
N THR A 507 6.20 -25.78 2.67
CA THR A 507 5.23 -25.90 1.56
C THR A 507 5.94 -25.80 0.22
N LYS A 508 5.45 -26.55 -0.79
CA LYS A 508 6.05 -26.58 -2.13
C LYS A 508 4.98 -26.88 -3.17
N GLY A 509 5.10 -26.27 -4.35
CA GLY A 509 4.20 -26.48 -5.50
C GLY A 509 3.97 -25.22 -6.30
N THR A 510 3.08 -25.28 -7.29
CA THR A 510 2.70 -24.13 -8.13
C THR A 510 1.49 -23.38 -7.53
N PHE A 511 1.65 -22.88 -6.32
CA PHE A 511 0.64 -22.13 -5.57
C PHE A 511 1.32 -21.18 -4.58
N GLU A 512 0.56 -20.23 -4.05
CA GLU A 512 1.02 -19.24 -3.09
C GLU A 512 0.41 -19.46 -1.71
N VAL A 513 1.16 -19.09 -0.67
CA VAL A 513 0.78 -19.11 0.74
C VAL A 513 0.82 -17.70 1.30
N SER A 514 -0.21 -17.33 2.06
CA SER A 514 -0.31 -16.04 2.78
C SER A 514 -1.02 -16.20 4.13
N ASP A 515 -1.11 -15.13 4.89
CA ASP A 515 -1.89 -15.03 6.14
C ASP A 515 -1.59 -16.13 7.16
N VAL A 516 -0.31 -16.48 7.29
CA VAL A 516 0.15 -17.56 8.16
C VAL A 516 -0.02 -17.21 9.63
N ARG A 517 -0.64 -18.08 10.40
CA ARG A 517 -0.79 -17.98 11.86
C ARG A 517 -0.69 -19.34 12.53
N LEU A 518 -0.22 -19.36 13.78
CA LEU A 518 -0.21 -20.57 14.59
C LEU A 518 -1.56 -20.83 15.24
N SER A 519 -1.89 -22.11 15.46
CA SER A 519 -2.95 -22.57 16.35
C SER A 519 -2.72 -22.10 17.79
N GLN A 520 -3.73 -22.19 18.63
CA GLN A 520 -3.65 -21.79 20.06
C GLN A 520 -2.59 -22.60 20.81
N ASP A 521 -2.51 -23.89 20.54
CA ASP A 521 -1.52 -24.81 21.10
C ASP A 521 -0.16 -24.76 20.39
N LYS A 522 -0.04 -23.94 19.33
CA LYS A 522 1.16 -23.74 18.51
C LYS A 522 1.69 -25.00 17.82
N THR A 523 0.86 -26.03 17.66
CA THR A 523 1.23 -27.29 17.01
C THR A 523 0.98 -27.29 15.51
N LYS A 524 0.16 -26.34 15.01
CA LYS A 524 -0.25 -26.20 13.61
C LYS A 524 -0.11 -24.78 13.12
N PHE A 525 0.12 -24.66 11.82
CA PHE A 525 -0.12 -23.44 11.05
C PHE A 525 -1.54 -23.45 10.48
N TYR A 526 -2.17 -22.29 10.50
CA TYR A 526 -3.29 -21.94 9.63
C TYR A 526 -2.81 -20.92 8.62
N PHE A 527 -3.17 -21.09 7.36
CA PHE A 527 -2.75 -20.17 6.29
C PHE A 527 -3.75 -20.15 5.15
N THR A 528 -3.78 -19.06 4.42
CA THR A 528 -4.49 -18.93 3.14
C THR A 528 -3.60 -19.48 2.02
N SER A 529 -4.18 -20.25 1.09
CA SER A 529 -3.45 -20.76 -0.06
C SER A 529 -4.32 -20.80 -1.32
N SER A 530 -3.64 -20.71 -2.47
CA SER A 530 -4.17 -20.99 -3.80
C SER A 530 -3.92 -22.43 -4.25
N GLU A 531 -3.57 -23.33 -3.34
CA GLU A 531 -3.35 -24.76 -3.66
C GLU A 531 -4.60 -25.38 -4.28
N GLY A 532 -4.42 -26.10 -5.40
CA GLY A 532 -5.48 -26.70 -6.19
C GLY A 532 -6.04 -25.79 -7.30
N SER A 533 -6.09 -24.48 -7.10
CA SER A 533 -6.52 -23.52 -8.11
C SER A 533 -5.96 -22.11 -7.82
N VAL A 534 -5.18 -21.57 -8.75
CA VAL A 534 -4.68 -20.19 -8.66
C VAL A 534 -5.82 -19.15 -8.69
N PHE A 535 -7.02 -19.58 -9.06
CA PHE A 535 -8.21 -18.73 -9.16
C PHE A 535 -9.08 -18.73 -7.90
N GLU A 536 -8.69 -19.47 -6.84
CA GLU A 536 -9.43 -19.56 -5.58
C GLU A 536 -8.50 -19.33 -4.38
N ARG A 537 -9.07 -18.98 -3.23
CA ARG A 537 -8.33 -18.83 -1.97
C ARG A 537 -9.06 -19.59 -0.87
N HIS A 538 -8.33 -20.48 -0.20
CA HIS A 538 -8.85 -21.34 0.85
C HIS A 538 -7.99 -21.28 2.12
N LEU A 539 -8.62 -21.51 3.27
CA LEU A 539 -7.91 -21.71 4.52
C LEU A 539 -7.44 -23.16 4.62
N TYR A 540 -6.19 -23.35 4.99
CA TYR A 540 -5.53 -24.63 5.21
C TYR A 540 -4.98 -24.73 6.64
N ALA A 541 -4.82 -25.98 7.13
CA ALA A 541 -4.05 -26.30 8.32
C ALA A 541 -2.91 -27.27 7.96
N MET A 542 -1.78 -27.14 8.66
CA MET A 542 -0.60 -28.01 8.51
C MET A 542 0.16 -28.07 9.84
N ALA A 543 0.78 -29.19 10.19
CA ALA A 543 1.67 -29.26 11.37
C ALA A 543 2.84 -28.27 11.24
N VAL A 544 3.37 -27.79 12.39
CA VAL A 544 4.48 -26.81 12.40
C VAL A 544 5.78 -27.35 11.80
N ASP A 545 5.95 -28.67 11.77
CA ASP A 545 7.10 -29.34 11.16
C ASP A 545 6.85 -29.71 9.68
N GLY A 546 5.74 -29.27 9.09
CA GLY A 546 5.37 -29.57 7.72
C GLY A 546 4.51 -30.81 7.58
N GLY A 547 4.42 -31.37 6.36
CA GLY A 547 3.64 -32.56 6.04
C GLY A 547 2.33 -32.28 5.30
N ALA A 548 1.29 -33.07 5.56
CA ALA A 548 0.01 -32.98 4.87
C ALA A 548 -0.69 -31.62 5.16
N ARG A 549 -1.19 -30.99 4.10
CA ARG A 549 -1.97 -29.76 4.17
C ARG A 549 -3.44 -30.10 4.05
N THR A 550 -4.22 -29.69 5.04
CA THR A 550 -5.66 -29.97 5.11
C THR A 550 -6.45 -28.72 4.79
N ARG A 551 -7.24 -28.74 3.72
CA ARG A 551 -8.18 -27.66 3.41
C ARG A 551 -9.32 -27.64 4.42
N LEU A 552 -9.70 -26.44 4.89
CA LEU A 552 -10.74 -26.23 5.92
C LEU A 552 -11.99 -25.54 5.38
N THR A 553 -11.86 -24.69 4.35
CA THR A 553 -13.01 -24.01 3.73
C THR A 553 -13.55 -24.79 2.55
N THR A 554 -14.89 -24.85 2.44
CA THR A 554 -15.60 -25.71 1.48
C THR A 554 -16.16 -24.94 0.28
N MET A 555 -16.48 -23.67 0.44
CA MET A 555 -17.13 -22.86 -0.59
C MET A 555 -16.13 -22.41 -1.66
N PRO A 556 -16.48 -22.48 -2.98
CA PRO A 556 -15.62 -21.94 -4.03
C PRO A 556 -15.49 -20.41 -3.93
N GLY A 557 -14.39 -19.87 -4.46
CA GLY A 557 -14.10 -18.44 -4.49
C GLY A 557 -13.03 -18.00 -3.50
N ASN A 558 -13.17 -16.82 -2.94
CA ASN A 558 -12.27 -16.30 -1.90
C ASN A 558 -12.90 -16.47 -0.52
N ASN A 559 -12.18 -17.11 0.40
CA ASN A 559 -12.62 -17.43 1.76
C ASN A 559 -11.68 -16.79 2.78
N GLN A 560 -11.97 -15.56 3.21
CA GLN A 560 -11.25 -14.87 4.28
C GLN A 560 -11.83 -15.33 5.62
N ALA A 561 -11.11 -16.17 6.35
CA ALA A 561 -11.62 -16.83 7.54
C ALA A 561 -11.00 -16.31 8.85
N GLU A 562 -11.85 -15.98 9.83
CA GLU A 562 -11.49 -15.75 11.22
C GLU A 562 -11.87 -16.97 12.06
N ILE A 563 -10.88 -17.54 12.75
CA ILE A 563 -11.04 -18.74 13.55
C ILE A 563 -11.52 -18.33 14.95
N SER A 564 -12.51 -19.04 15.49
CA SER A 564 -12.97 -18.84 16.88
C SER A 564 -11.84 -19.08 17.89
N PRO A 565 -11.88 -18.48 19.09
CA PRO A 565 -10.86 -18.70 20.12
C PRO A 565 -10.68 -20.18 20.53
N ASP A 566 -11.72 -21.01 20.46
CA ASP A 566 -11.67 -22.44 20.73
C ASP A 566 -11.29 -23.29 19.49
N GLU A 567 -11.07 -22.64 18.35
CA GLU A 567 -10.72 -23.24 17.06
C GLU A 567 -11.77 -24.20 16.47
N ARG A 568 -13.04 -24.13 16.90
CA ARG A 568 -14.09 -25.03 16.44
C ARG A 568 -14.94 -24.47 15.32
N THR A 569 -14.96 -23.15 15.15
CA THR A 569 -15.82 -22.47 14.16
C THR A 569 -15.03 -21.44 13.37
N LEU A 570 -15.38 -21.28 12.10
CA LEU A 570 -14.86 -20.25 11.19
C LEU A 570 -15.96 -19.21 10.93
N ALA A 571 -15.62 -17.93 11.04
CA ALA A 571 -16.38 -16.82 10.50
C ALA A 571 -15.71 -16.40 9.19
N ILE A 572 -16.40 -16.54 8.07
CA ILE A 572 -15.81 -16.44 6.73
C ILE A 572 -16.47 -15.30 5.97
N VAL A 573 -15.70 -14.29 5.58
CA VAL A 573 -16.14 -13.36 4.54
C VAL A 573 -15.81 -14.01 3.19
N ARG A 574 -16.85 -14.50 2.54
CA ARG A 574 -16.72 -15.26 1.29
C ARG A 574 -17.36 -14.50 0.13
N SER A 575 -16.69 -14.50 -1.01
CA SER A 575 -17.23 -14.00 -2.28
C SER A 575 -17.02 -15.00 -3.43
N TYR A 576 -17.83 -14.82 -4.47
CA TYR A 576 -17.70 -15.57 -5.73
C TYR A 576 -17.79 -14.60 -6.92
N SER A 577 -17.46 -15.03 -8.13
CA SER A 577 -17.43 -14.16 -9.33
C SER A 577 -18.67 -13.30 -9.49
N ASN A 578 -19.85 -13.84 -9.22
CA ASN A 578 -21.15 -13.19 -9.33
C ASN A 578 -21.89 -13.00 -7.98
N ARG A 579 -21.14 -13.08 -6.86
CA ARG A 579 -21.67 -12.91 -5.50
C ARG A 579 -20.74 -11.99 -4.72
N PRO A 580 -21.20 -10.80 -4.34
CA PRO A 580 -20.47 -9.91 -3.43
C PRO A 580 -20.09 -10.60 -2.12
N PRO A 581 -19.09 -10.05 -1.39
CA PRO A 581 -18.66 -10.62 -0.11
C PRO A 581 -19.76 -10.62 0.93
N GLU A 582 -19.98 -11.79 1.56
CA GLU A 582 -20.94 -12.00 2.64
C GLU A 582 -20.31 -12.76 3.79
N LEU A 583 -20.82 -12.57 5.00
CA LEU A 583 -20.41 -13.30 6.18
C LEU A 583 -21.13 -14.66 6.27
N TYR A 584 -20.32 -15.70 6.46
CA TYR A 584 -20.77 -17.08 6.68
C TYR A 584 -20.17 -17.63 7.96
N LEU A 585 -20.85 -18.59 8.59
CA LEU A 585 -20.34 -19.40 9.68
C LEU A 585 -20.23 -20.86 9.23
N GLN A 586 -19.11 -21.52 9.57
CA GLN A 586 -18.81 -22.91 9.18
C GLN A 586 -18.05 -23.61 10.31
N PRO A 587 -18.30 -24.90 10.60
CA PRO A 587 -17.44 -25.69 11.49
C PRO A 587 -15.99 -25.74 10.99
N ASN A 588 -15.01 -25.63 11.88
CA ASN A 588 -13.58 -25.74 11.55
C ASN A 588 -13.15 -27.22 11.55
N ARG A 589 -13.37 -27.89 10.43
CA ARG A 589 -13.02 -29.29 10.21
C ARG A 589 -12.50 -29.50 8.78
N PRO A 590 -11.82 -30.63 8.49
CA PRO A 590 -11.39 -30.94 7.14
C PRO A 590 -12.51 -30.81 6.12
N ALA A 591 -12.24 -30.12 5.02
CA ALA A 591 -13.17 -30.05 3.90
C ALA A 591 -13.28 -31.43 3.22
N PRO A 592 -14.48 -31.84 2.76
CA PRO A 592 -14.62 -33.09 2.00
C PRO A 592 -13.80 -33.06 0.70
N ASP A 593 -13.25 -34.22 0.32
CA ASP A 593 -12.38 -34.34 -0.86
C ASP A 593 -13.14 -34.19 -2.20
N THR A 594 -14.47 -34.28 -2.19
CA THR A 594 -15.29 -34.17 -3.41
C THR A 594 -16.36 -33.09 -3.33
N PRO A 595 -16.55 -32.29 -4.39
CA PRO A 595 -17.57 -31.23 -4.44
C PRO A 595 -19.02 -31.73 -4.21
N ALA A 596 -19.33 -32.97 -4.59
CA ALA A 596 -20.65 -33.54 -4.41
C ALA A 596 -20.99 -33.77 -2.92
N ILE A 597 -20.02 -34.11 -2.08
CA ILE A 597 -20.17 -34.23 -0.62
C ILE A 597 -20.22 -32.85 0.01
N ALA A 598 -19.44 -31.90 -0.48
CA ALA A 598 -19.47 -30.51 -0.01
C ALA A 598 -20.86 -29.87 -0.18
N ALA A 599 -21.59 -30.18 -1.25
CA ALA A 599 -22.96 -29.71 -1.46
C ALA A 599 -23.98 -30.28 -0.44
N GLN A 600 -23.70 -31.44 0.18
CA GLN A 600 -24.52 -32.05 1.22
C GLN A 600 -24.22 -31.54 2.63
N VAL A 601 -23.13 -30.76 2.81
CA VAL A 601 -22.78 -30.19 4.13
C VAL A 601 -23.68 -28.98 4.42
N SER A 602 -24.88 -29.25 4.95
CA SER A 602 -25.90 -28.28 5.39
C SER A 602 -25.49 -27.39 6.57
N GLU A 603 -24.20 -27.32 6.91
CA GLU A 603 -23.73 -26.65 8.12
C GLU A 603 -23.11 -25.25 7.85
N VAL A 604 -23.01 -24.85 6.59
CA VAL A 604 -22.60 -23.48 6.25
C VAL A 604 -23.79 -22.55 6.33
N LYS A 605 -23.73 -21.56 7.23
CA LYS A 605 -24.84 -20.61 7.44
C LYS A 605 -24.43 -19.23 6.91
N GLN A 606 -25.17 -18.70 5.96
CA GLN A 606 -25.03 -17.31 5.53
C GLN A 606 -25.66 -16.39 6.59
N VAL A 607 -24.92 -15.37 7.00
CA VAL A 607 -25.31 -14.39 8.02
C VAL A 607 -25.80 -13.08 7.40
N THR A 608 -25.10 -12.58 6.37
CA THR A 608 -25.41 -11.29 5.75
C THR A 608 -25.90 -11.46 4.30
N THR A 609 -26.69 -10.48 3.84
CA THR A 609 -27.05 -10.28 2.45
C THR A 609 -26.94 -8.79 2.18
N SER A 610 -25.87 -8.39 1.49
CA SER A 610 -25.49 -6.99 1.26
C SER A 610 -26.17 -6.38 0.04
N PRO A 611 -26.29 -7.08 -1.13
CA PRO A 611 -26.90 -6.53 -2.30
C PRO A 611 -28.40 -6.23 -2.10
N THR A 612 -28.87 -5.27 -2.85
CA THR A 612 -30.31 -4.96 -2.91
C THR A 612 -31.10 -6.12 -3.58
N PRO A 613 -32.41 -6.25 -3.31
CA PRO A 613 -33.25 -7.18 -4.05
C PRO A 613 -33.21 -6.96 -5.58
N GLU A 614 -33.01 -5.73 -6.01
CA GLU A 614 -32.88 -5.33 -7.42
C GLU A 614 -31.66 -5.98 -8.08
N PHE A 615 -30.50 -6.07 -7.38
CA PHE A 615 -29.32 -6.76 -7.89
C PHE A 615 -29.60 -8.19 -8.29
N PHE A 616 -30.42 -8.90 -7.53
CA PHE A 616 -30.77 -10.30 -7.78
C PHE A 616 -31.79 -10.49 -8.92
N ASN A 617 -32.40 -9.41 -9.42
CA ASN A 617 -33.32 -9.47 -10.56
C ASN A 617 -32.60 -9.56 -11.92
N TYR A 618 -31.25 -9.49 -11.93
CA TYR A 618 -30.44 -9.71 -13.12
C TYR A 618 -29.63 -11.01 -12.98
N ASN A 619 -29.52 -11.75 -14.10
CA ASN A 619 -28.76 -13.00 -14.13
C ASN A 619 -27.25 -12.74 -14.32
N TRP A 620 -26.58 -12.30 -13.26
CA TRP A 620 -25.12 -12.12 -13.26
C TRP A 620 -24.43 -13.47 -13.48
N THR A 621 -23.67 -13.61 -14.55
CA THR A 621 -23.00 -14.87 -14.90
C THR A 621 -21.62 -14.97 -14.23
N ASP A 622 -21.13 -16.20 -14.03
CA ASP A 622 -19.72 -16.50 -13.74
C ASP A 622 -18.99 -16.59 -15.09
N PRO A 623 -18.17 -15.59 -15.48
CA PRO A 623 -17.53 -15.62 -16.79
C PRO A 623 -16.55 -16.78 -16.86
N PRO A 624 -16.55 -17.59 -17.95
CA PRO A 624 -15.62 -18.67 -18.11
C PRO A 624 -14.18 -18.14 -18.12
N ILE A 625 -13.30 -18.84 -17.38
CA ILE A 625 -11.87 -18.62 -17.44
C ILE A 625 -11.34 -19.36 -18.66
N VAL A 626 -10.73 -18.63 -19.57
CA VAL A 626 -10.08 -19.13 -20.78
C VAL A 626 -8.57 -18.99 -20.68
N SER A 627 -7.84 -19.68 -21.54
CA SER A 627 -6.39 -19.52 -21.65
C SER A 627 -5.96 -19.56 -23.11
N PHE A 628 -4.88 -18.87 -23.42
CA PHE A 628 -4.22 -18.90 -24.72
C PHE A 628 -2.69 -18.85 -24.56
N ARG A 629 -1.97 -19.14 -25.63
CA ARG A 629 -0.53 -19.03 -25.65
C ARG A 629 -0.08 -17.67 -26.16
N ALA A 630 0.71 -16.99 -25.36
CA ALA A 630 1.46 -15.82 -25.82
C ALA A 630 2.51 -16.21 -26.86
N ARG A 631 3.02 -15.26 -27.63
CA ARG A 631 4.03 -15.46 -28.68
C ARG A 631 5.34 -16.08 -28.18
N ASP A 632 5.66 -15.91 -26.91
CA ASP A 632 6.83 -16.53 -26.25
C ASP A 632 6.52 -17.86 -25.58
N GLY A 633 5.30 -18.40 -25.76
CA GLY A 633 4.87 -19.69 -25.24
C GLY A 633 4.29 -19.67 -23.83
N ALA A 634 4.26 -18.51 -23.17
CA ALA A 634 3.64 -18.38 -21.85
C ALA A 634 2.12 -18.60 -21.91
N THR A 635 1.51 -19.16 -20.85
CA THR A 635 0.06 -19.31 -20.77
C THR A 635 -0.55 -18.09 -20.11
N VAL A 636 -1.38 -17.37 -20.84
CA VAL A 636 -2.15 -16.22 -20.38
C VAL A 636 -3.57 -16.67 -20.06
N TYR A 637 -4.10 -16.27 -18.91
CA TYR A 637 -5.48 -16.55 -18.51
C TYR A 637 -6.35 -15.31 -18.69
N GLY A 638 -7.65 -15.52 -18.99
CA GLY A 638 -8.60 -14.44 -19.16
C GLY A 638 -10.02 -14.81 -18.77
N ARG A 639 -10.84 -13.81 -18.47
CA ARG A 639 -12.30 -13.92 -18.24
C ARG A 639 -12.99 -13.44 -19.50
N LEU A 640 -13.81 -14.31 -20.11
CA LEU A 640 -14.45 -14.07 -21.40
C LEU A 640 -15.96 -13.82 -21.23
N TYR A 641 -16.44 -12.69 -21.76
CA TYR A 641 -17.85 -12.35 -21.84
C TYR A 641 -18.27 -12.38 -23.31
N LYS A 642 -19.30 -13.14 -23.63
CA LYS A 642 -19.79 -13.27 -25.01
C LYS A 642 -21.23 -12.76 -25.16
N PRO A 643 -21.55 -12.10 -26.24
CA PRO A 643 -22.96 -11.81 -26.56
C PRO A 643 -23.75 -13.11 -26.79
N THR A 644 -25.00 -13.13 -26.33
CA THR A 644 -25.90 -14.28 -26.51
C THR A 644 -26.11 -14.63 -27.98
N THR A 645 -26.00 -13.63 -28.85
CA THR A 645 -26.11 -13.75 -30.33
C THR A 645 -24.79 -13.38 -30.97
N ALA A 646 -23.71 -14.12 -30.67
CA ALA A 646 -22.41 -13.88 -31.27
C ALA A 646 -22.46 -14.02 -32.78
N ARG A 647 -21.99 -12.99 -33.50
CA ARG A 647 -21.91 -12.98 -34.95
C ARG A 647 -20.45 -13.05 -35.38
N LYS A 648 -20.15 -13.83 -36.43
CA LYS A 648 -18.83 -13.82 -37.05
C LYS A 648 -18.54 -12.41 -37.59
N GLY A 649 -17.33 -11.86 -37.27
CA GLY A 649 -16.97 -10.49 -37.60
C GLY A 649 -17.55 -9.44 -36.64
N GLY A 650 -17.98 -9.85 -35.43
CA GLY A 650 -18.39 -8.93 -34.37
C GLY A 650 -17.24 -8.15 -33.76
N PRO A 651 -17.50 -7.04 -33.04
CA PRO A 651 -16.49 -6.25 -32.35
C PRO A 651 -16.04 -6.89 -31.04
N ALA A 652 -14.86 -6.49 -30.55
CA ALA A 652 -14.41 -6.87 -29.22
C ALA A 652 -13.85 -5.67 -28.43
N VAL A 653 -13.85 -5.82 -27.10
CA VAL A 653 -13.23 -4.90 -26.16
C VAL A 653 -12.32 -5.67 -25.23
N ILE A 654 -11.07 -5.22 -25.10
CA ILE A 654 -10.11 -5.71 -24.12
C ILE A 654 -10.18 -4.80 -22.90
N PHE A 655 -10.39 -5.38 -21.73
CA PHE A 655 -10.23 -4.68 -20.46
C PHE A 655 -8.84 -4.96 -19.88
N VAL A 656 -8.20 -3.90 -19.38
CA VAL A 656 -6.88 -3.96 -18.76
C VAL A 656 -7.01 -3.52 -17.30
N HIS A 657 -6.78 -4.44 -16.36
CA HIS A 657 -6.80 -4.10 -14.94
C HIS A 657 -5.66 -3.15 -14.54
N GLY A 658 -5.85 -2.40 -13.46
CA GLY A 658 -4.85 -1.46 -12.93
C GLY A 658 -3.77 -2.11 -12.07
N ALA A 659 -2.89 -1.26 -11.55
CA ALA A 659 -1.81 -1.56 -10.59
C ALA A 659 -0.74 -2.54 -11.06
N GLY A 660 -0.86 -3.18 -12.23
CA GLY A 660 0.13 -4.09 -12.80
C GLY A 660 0.45 -5.36 -11.98
N TYR A 661 0.10 -5.37 -10.68
CA TYR A 661 0.35 -6.44 -9.72
C TYR A 661 -0.94 -7.00 -9.10
N LEU A 662 -2.11 -6.66 -9.61
CA LEU A 662 -3.38 -7.26 -9.20
C LEU A 662 -3.62 -8.57 -9.94
N GLN A 663 -4.55 -9.37 -9.43
CA GLN A 663 -5.12 -10.52 -10.13
C GLN A 663 -6.59 -10.20 -10.42
N ASP A 664 -7.01 -10.21 -11.69
CA ASP A 664 -8.42 -10.01 -12.11
C ASP A 664 -9.07 -11.31 -12.61
N VAL A 665 -8.27 -12.26 -13.08
CA VAL A 665 -8.75 -13.58 -13.50
C VAL A 665 -8.83 -14.52 -12.29
N HIS A 666 -10.00 -14.52 -11.66
CA HIS A 666 -10.24 -15.28 -10.44
C HIS A 666 -11.73 -15.59 -10.27
N LYS A 667 -12.07 -16.44 -9.29
CA LYS A 667 -13.43 -16.84 -8.95
C LYS A 667 -13.96 -16.17 -7.68
N TRP A 668 -13.67 -14.90 -7.48
CA TRP A 668 -14.28 -14.12 -6.41
C TRP A 668 -14.82 -12.79 -6.93
N TRP A 669 -15.51 -12.04 -6.08
CA TRP A 669 -16.03 -10.73 -6.42
C TRP A 669 -14.88 -9.76 -6.69
N SER A 670 -14.83 -9.24 -7.90
CA SER A 670 -13.76 -8.36 -8.35
C SER A 670 -13.81 -7.00 -7.65
N SER A 671 -12.65 -6.43 -7.35
CA SER A 671 -12.55 -5.00 -7.04
C SER A 671 -13.01 -4.14 -8.21
N TYR A 672 -12.96 -4.68 -9.42
CA TYR A 672 -13.52 -4.11 -10.65
C TYR A 672 -14.96 -4.56 -10.89
N TYR A 673 -15.81 -4.53 -9.86
CA TYR A 673 -17.20 -5.00 -9.98
C TYR A 673 -18.08 -4.11 -10.88
N ARG A 674 -17.75 -2.81 -11.02
CA ARG A 674 -18.42 -1.93 -11.98
C ARG A 674 -18.08 -2.34 -13.41
N GLU A 675 -16.82 -2.64 -13.66
CA GLU A 675 -16.31 -3.17 -14.93
C GLU A 675 -16.92 -4.55 -15.22
N TYR A 676 -17.00 -5.44 -14.23
CA TYR A 676 -17.69 -6.72 -14.35
C TYR A 676 -19.14 -6.54 -14.82
N MET A 677 -19.90 -5.62 -14.21
CA MET A 677 -21.27 -5.32 -14.61
C MET A 677 -21.34 -4.62 -15.99
N PHE A 678 -20.37 -3.75 -16.28
CA PHE A 678 -20.27 -3.08 -17.57
C PHE A 678 -19.91 -4.07 -18.71
N HIS A 679 -19.11 -5.09 -18.43
CA HIS A 679 -18.83 -6.16 -19.41
C HIS A 679 -20.10 -6.94 -19.77
N HIS A 680 -21.03 -7.15 -18.84
CA HIS A 680 -22.35 -7.71 -19.17
C HIS A 680 -23.16 -6.77 -20.09
N LEU A 681 -23.15 -5.47 -19.80
CA LEU A 681 -23.81 -4.48 -20.66
C LEU A 681 -23.19 -4.46 -22.08
N LEU A 682 -21.87 -4.48 -22.18
CA LEU A 682 -21.19 -4.56 -23.48
C LEU A 682 -21.55 -5.85 -24.23
N ALA A 683 -21.60 -6.99 -23.52
CA ALA A 683 -21.99 -8.26 -24.11
C ALA A 683 -23.46 -8.22 -24.63
N GLU A 684 -24.41 -7.63 -23.89
CA GLU A 684 -25.78 -7.40 -24.37
C GLU A 684 -25.82 -6.47 -25.58
N ARG A 685 -24.87 -5.55 -25.71
CA ARG A 685 -24.75 -4.65 -26.87
C ARG A 685 -24.01 -5.28 -28.05
N GLY A 686 -23.63 -6.56 -27.96
CA GLY A 686 -23.02 -7.32 -29.04
C GLY A 686 -21.51 -7.33 -29.10
N PHE A 687 -20.83 -6.83 -28.06
CA PHE A 687 -19.36 -6.90 -27.93
C PHE A 687 -18.92 -8.21 -27.30
N THR A 688 -17.86 -8.81 -27.82
CA THR A 688 -17.08 -9.81 -27.07
C THR A 688 -16.11 -9.08 -26.17
N VAL A 689 -16.11 -9.35 -24.85
CA VAL A 689 -15.21 -8.69 -23.91
C VAL A 689 -14.25 -9.70 -23.29
N LEU A 690 -12.97 -9.37 -23.22
CA LEU A 690 -11.94 -10.19 -22.60
C LEU A 690 -11.12 -9.34 -21.61
N SER A 691 -11.05 -9.80 -20.35
CA SER A 691 -10.11 -9.32 -19.33
C SER A 691 -9.04 -10.37 -19.14
N ILE A 692 -7.76 -10.00 -19.09
CA ILE A 692 -6.65 -10.95 -18.92
C ILE A 692 -5.77 -10.57 -17.73
N ASP A 693 -5.12 -11.58 -17.14
CA ASP A 693 -3.98 -11.38 -16.25
C ASP A 693 -2.69 -11.44 -17.06
N TYR A 694 -2.22 -10.28 -17.47
CA TYR A 694 -0.99 -10.09 -18.25
C TYR A 694 0.27 -10.24 -17.38
N ARG A 695 1.45 -10.35 -17.96
CA ARG A 695 2.72 -10.37 -17.21
C ARG A 695 2.86 -9.12 -16.32
N GLY A 696 3.20 -9.34 -15.04
CA GLY A 696 3.12 -8.37 -13.96
C GLY A 696 2.05 -8.73 -12.93
N SER A 697 0.93 -9.36 -13.34
CA SER A 697 -0.19 -9.71 -12.47
C SER A 697 0.23 -10.67 -11.35
N ALA A 698 -0.47 -10.57 -10.20
CA ALA A 698 -0.29 -11.48 -9.06
C ALA A 698 -0.97 -12.83 -9.27
N GLY A 699 -0.65 -13.80 -8.42
CA GLY A 699 -1.30 -15.11 -8.35
C GLY A 699 -0.62 -16.21 -9.16
N TYR A 700 0.41 -15.87 -9.94
CA TYR A 700 1.11 -16.78 -10.85
C TYR A 700 2.59 -16.95 -10.52
N GLY A 701 2.99 -16.59 -9.30
CA GLY A 701 4.36 -16.67 -8.81
C GLY A 701 5.25 -15.50 -9.22
N ARG A 702 6.51 -15.57 -8.77
CA ARG A 702 7.51 -14.53 -8.90
C ARG A 702 7.85 -14.19 -10.36
N ASP A 703 8.12 -15.20 -11.18
CA ASP A 703 8.65 -15.00 -12.54
C ASP A 703 7.60 -14.36 -13.47
N TRP A 704 6.31 -14.63 -13.23
CA TRP A 704 5.22 -13.95 -13.91
C TRP A 704 5.14 -12.48 -13.48
N ARG A 705 5.20 -12.24 -12.17
CA ARG A 705 5.13 -10.90 -11.58
C ARG A 705 6.30 -10.02 -12.00
N THR A 706 7.52 -10.57 -12.07
CA THR A 706 8.73 -9.82 -12.44
C THR A 706 8.96 -9.75 -13.95
N GLY A 707 8.09 -10.35 -14.76
CA GLY A 707 8.20 -10.40 -16.22
C GLY A 707 8.21 -9.05 -16.94
N ILE A 708 7.86 -7.97 -16.24
CA ILE A 708 7.87 -6.57 -16.72
C ILE A 708 9.11 -5.79 -16.27
N TYR A 709 10.09 -6.44 -15.64
CA TYR A 709 11.30 -5.78 -15.14
C TYR A 709 12.03 -5.04 -16.26
N ARG A 710 12.32 -3.76 -16.02
CA ARG A 710 12.93 -2.79 -16.90
C ARG A 710 12.14 -2.47 -18.20
N HIS A 711 10.93 -3.03 -18.39
CA HIS A 711 10.10 -2.74 -19.56
C HIS A 711 8.61 -2.95 -19.28
N MET A 712 7.97 -1.98 -18.68
CA MET A 712 6.51 -1.86 -18.67
C MET A 712 6.03 -1.44 -20.07
N GLY A 713 4.93 -2.01 -20.56
CA GLY A 713 4.50 -1.84 -21.97
C GLY A 713 5.25 -2.74 -22.95
N GLY A 714 5.99 -3.74 -22.45
CA GLY A 714 6.66 -4.78 -23.19
C GLY A 714 5.82 -6.06 -23.28
N LYS A 715 6.21 -7.08 -22.49
CA LYS A 715 5.50 -8.38 -22.46
C LYS A 715 4.05 -8.27 -22.01
N ASP A 716 3.74 -7.37 -21.09
CA ASP A 716 2.40 -7.04 -20.65
C ASP A 716 1.51 -6.53 -21.79
N LEU A 717 2.02 -5.63 -22.65
CA LEU A 717 1.32 -5.21 -23.86
C LEU A 717 1.25 -6.33 -24.89
N ASP A 718 2.34 -7.10 -25.08
CA ASP A 718 2.36 -8.25 -25.99
C ASP A 718 1.26 -9.27 -25.66
N ASP A 719 1.01 -9.52 -24.38
CA ASP A 719 -0.08 -10.42 -23.93
C ASP A 719 -1.46 -9.92 -24.40
N HIS A 720 -1.69 -8.59 -24.40
CA HIS A 720 -2.94 -8.00 -24.92
C HIS A 720 -3.06 -8.10 -26.44
N VAL A 721 -1.94 -7.92 -27.17
CA VAL A 721 -1.92 -8.11 -28.63
C VAL A 721 -2.19 -9.58 -28.99
N ASP A 722 -1.65 -10.52 -28.22
CA ASP A 722 -1.88 -11.94 -28.42
C ASP A 722 -3.32 -12.35 -28.02
N ALA A 723 -3.92 -11.66 -27.01
CA ALA A 723 -5.33 -11.78 -26.70
C ALA A 723 -6.25 -11.38 -27.86
N VAL A 724 -5.89 -10.32 -28.61
CA VAL A 724 -6.64 -9.96 -29.83
C VAL A 724 -6.53 -11.07 -30.87
N ARG A 725 -5.36 -11.65 -31.11
CA ARG A 725 -5.18 -12.79 -32.04
C ARG A 725 -6.04 -13.98 -31.60
N TYR A 726 -6.07 -14.28 -30.31
CA TYR A 726 -6.93 -15.34 -29.76
C TYR A 726 -8.41 -15.07 -30.07
N LEU A 727 -8.90 -13.84 -29.83
CA LEU A 727 -10.29 -13.49 -30.12
C LEU A 727 -10.63 -13.58 -31.61
N VAL A 728 -9.72 -13.16 -32.49
CA VAL A 728 -9.90 -13.24 -33.95
C VAL A 728 -9.97 -14.71 -34.38
N ASN A 729 -9.04 -15.54 -33.96
CA ASN A 729 -8.90 -16.91 -34.44
C ASN A 729 -9.97 -17.84 -33.86
N GLU A 730 -10.22 -17.76 -32.55
CA GLU A 730 -11.08 -18.73 -31.84
C GLU A 730 -12.52 -18.23 -31.68
N HIS A 731 -12.74 -16.89 -31.75
CA HIS A 731 -14.07 -16.32 -31.54
C HIS A 731 -14.61 -15.53 -32.75
N GLY A 732 -13.85 -15.48 -33.86
CA GLY A 732 -14.25 -14.88 -35.09
C GLY A 732 -14.49 -13.37 -35.01
N VAL A 733 -13.81 -12.66 -34.14
CA VAL A 733 -13.83 -11.20 -34.02
C VAL A 733 -13.22 -10.54 -35.26
N ASP A 734 -13.78 -9.41 -35.70
CA ASP A 734 -13.16 -8.61 -36.77
C ASP A 734 -11.94 -7.88 -36.23
N PRO A 735 -10.73 -8.14 -36.71
CA PRO A 735 -9.50 -7.51 -36.22
C PRO A 735 -9.47 -5.98 -36.37
N ARG A 736 -10.35 -5.39 -37.18
CA ARG A 736 -10.46 -3.94 -37.37
C ARG A 736 -11.42 -3.29 -36.37
N ARG A 737 -12.10 -4.09 -35.54
CA ARG A 737 -13.17 -3.64 -34.63
C ARG A 737 -12.88 -4.05 -33.20
N VAL A 738 -11.63 -3.77 -32.75
CA VAL A 738 -11.15 -4.07 -31.41
C VAL A 738 -10.88 -2.77 -30.66
N GLY A 739 -11.47 -2.63 -29.48
CA GLY A 739 -11.21 -1.55 -28.54
C GLY A 739 -10.44 -2.05 -27.33
N ILE A 740 -9.84 -1.11 -26.59
CA ILE A 740 -9.09 -1.38 -25.34
C ILE A 740 -9.41 -0.31 -24.32
N TYR A 741 -9.56 -0.67 -23.05
CA TYR A 741 -9.72 0.33 -22.00
C TYR A 741 -9.23 -0.19 -20.64
N GLY A 742 -8.88 0.74 -19.75
CA GLY A 742 -8.53 0.44 -18.37
C GLY A 742 -8.09 1.67 -17.60
N GLY A 743 -7.98 1.52 -16.28
CA GLY A 743 -7.61 2.59 -15.36
C GLY A 743 -6.19 2.46 -14.83
N SER A 744 -5.54 3.61 -14.51
CA SER A 744 -4.22 3.62 -13.88
C SER A 744 -3.18 2.93 -14.79
N TYR A 745 -2.59 1.81 -14.35
CA TYR A 745 -1.73 0.97 -15.19
C TYR A 745 -2.47 0.50 -16.45
N GLY A 746 -3.77 0.18 -16.35
CA GLY A 746 -4.60 -0.17 -17.51
C GLY A 746 -4.76 0.98 -18.49
N GLY A 747 -4.85 2.22 -17.99
CA GLY A 747 -4.82 3.43 -18.82
C GLY A 747 -3.47 3.65 -19.50
N PHE A 748 -2.37 3.37 -18.79
CA PHE A 748 -1.03 3.35 -19.34
C PHE A 748 -0.89 2.34 -20.49
N ILE A 749 -1.31 1.08 -20.30
CA ILE A 749 -1.29 0.04 -21.36
C ILE A 749 -2.20 0.43 -22.53
N THR A 750 -3.36 1.03 -22.26
CA THR A 750 -4.25 1.55 -23.31
C THR A 750 -3.53 2.58 -24.19
N LEU A 751 -2.79 3.51 -23.59
CA LEU A 751 -1.98 4.49 -24.33
C LEU A 751 -0.85 3.80 -25.11
N MET A 752 -0.08 2.89 -24.48
CA MET A 752 0.96 2.14 -25.16
C MET A 752 0.42 1.36 -26.36
N ALA A 753 -0.76 0.71 -26.19
CA ALA A 753 -1.42 -0.02 -27.27
C ALA A 753 -1.78 0.86 -28.46
N LEU A 754 -2.39 2.02 -28.23
CA LEU A 754 -2.76 2.96 -29.29
C LEU A 754 -1.55 3.64 -29.97
N PHE A 755 -0.44 3.82 -29.22
CA PHE A 755 0.73 4.54 -29.73
C PHE A 755 1.77 3.62 -30.37
N THR A 756 1.96 2.40 -29.87
CA THR A 756 3.01 1.48 -30.34
C THR A 756 2.47 0.33 -31.21
N THR A 757 1.17 0.02 -31.10
CA THR A 757 0.48 -0.99 -31.93
C THR A 757 -0.79 -0.42 -32.60
N PRO A 758 -0.67 0.72 -33.32
CA PRO A 758 -1.82 1.53 -33.76
C PRO A 758 -2.72 0.84 -34.82
N ASP A 759 -2.30 -0.27 -35.42
CA ASP A 759 -3.06 -1.03 -36.41
C ASP A 759 -3.87 -2.17 -35.78
N ILE A 760 -3.74 -2.40 -34.45
CA ILE A 760 -4.44 -3.47 -33.73
C ILE A 760 -5.72 -2.94 -33.05
N PHE A 761 -5.68 -1.73 -32.48
CA PHE A 761 -6.78 -1.17 -31.72
C PHE A 761 -7.38 0.06 -32.44
N ALA A 762 -8.67 -0.01 -32.74
CA ALA A 762 -9.38 1.06 -33.41
C ALA A 762 -9.75 2.22 -32.48
N ALA A 763 -9.96 1.93 -31.19
CA ALA A 763 -10.31 2.91 -30.15
C ALA A 763 -9.80 2.49 -28.77
N GLY A 764 -9.51 3.48 -27.93
CA GLY A 764 -9.17 3.21 -26.54
C GLY A 764 -9.61 4.29 -25.57
N ALA A 765 -9.97 3.87 -24.34
CA ALA A 765 -10.27 4.78 -23.24
C ALA A 765 -9.24 4.59 -22.12
N ALA A 766 -8.36 5.59 -21.94
CA ALA A 766 -7.34 5.64 -20.93
C ALA A 766 -7.83 6.42 -19.70
N LEU A 767 -8.10 5.71 -18.60
CA LEU A 767 -8.66 6.29 -17.39
C LEU A 767 -7.52 6.57 -16.39
N ARG A 768 -7.36 7.82 -15.96
CA ARG A 768 -6.31 8.24 -15.02
C ARG A 768 -4.94 7.60 -15.31
N PRO A 769 -4.42 7.73 -16.56
CA PRO A 769 -3.26 6.98 -17.02
C PRO A 769 -1.95 7.56 -16.54
N VAL A 770 -0.97 6.70 -16.22
CA VAL A 770 0.43 7.12 -16.14
C VAL A 770 0.94 7.33 -17.58
N THR A 771 1.48 8.53 -17.85
CA THR A 771 2.02 8.90 -19.17
C THR A 771 3.53 8.95 -19.20
N ASP A 772 4.15 9.12 -18.03
CA ASP A 772 5.60 9.17 -17.86
C ASP A 772 5.99 8.62 -16.47
N TRP A 773 6.62 7.46 -16.45
CA TRP A 773 6.99 6.77 -15.21
C TRP A 773 8.01 7.53 -14.36
N ALA A 774 8.76 8.46 -14.93
CA ALA A 774 9.65 9.34 -14.18
C ALA A 774 8.89 10.31 -13.25
N HIS A 775 7.59 10.47 -13.45
CA HIS A 775 6.71 11.29 -12.62
C HIS A 775 5.96 10.49 -11.54
N TYR A 776 6.11 9.18 -11.53
CA TYR A 776 5.40 8.32 -10.58
C TYR A 776 6.19 8.13 -9.27
N ASN A 777 5.66 7.31 -8.33
CA ASN A 777 6.27 7.15 -7.00
C ASN A 777 7.48 6.19 -7.01
N HIS A 778 8.44 6.44 -6.12
CA HIS A 778 9.65 5.64 -6.01
C HIS A 778 9.39 4.17 -5.58
N PRO A 779 8.60 3.85 -4.53
CA PRO A 779 8.46 2.48 -4.06
C PRO A 779 7.91 1.49 -5.08
N TYR A 780 7.11 1.97 -6.02
CA TYR A 780 6.59 1.17 -7.12
C TYR A 780 7.57 1.14 -8.32
N THR A 781 7.95 2.34 -8.79
CA THR A 781 8.59 2.48 -10.09
C THR A 781 10.05 2.03 -10.06
N ALA A 782 10.80 2.37 -8.99
CA ALA A 782 12.20 1.98 -8.88
C ALA A 782 12.39 0.46 -8.76
N ASN A 783 11.43 -0.27 -8.21
CA ASN A 783 11.48 -1.73 -8.18
C ASN A 783 11.46 -2.32 -9.59
N ILE A 784 10.64 -1.75 -10.50
CA ILE A 784 10.40 -2.30 -11.83
C ILE A 784 11.38 -1.74 -12.86
N LEU A 785 11.70 -0.44 -12.80
CA LEU A 785 12.50 0.25 -13.82
C LEU A 785 13.90 0.66 -13.34
N ASN A 786 14.30 0.32 -12.10
CA ASN A 786 15.45 0.89 -11.38
C ASN A 786 15.24 2.41 -11.11
N GLU A 787 16.27 3.16 -10.77
CA GLU A 787 16.16 4.61 -10.64
C GLU A 787 16.40 5.30 -12.01
N PRO A 788 15.72 6.44 -12.30
CA PRO A 788 15.81 7.06 -13.63
C PRO A 788 17.23 7.52 -14.00
N GLN A 789 18.06 7.87 -13.02
CA GLN A 789 19.45 8.23 -13.23
C GLN A 789 20.36 7.03 -13.55
N ASP A 790 19.96 5.82 -13.10
CA ASP A 790 20.73 4.59 -13.31
C ASP A 790 20.29 3.85 -14.58
N ASP A 791 19.02 3.94 -14.96
CA ASP A 791 18.45 3.25 -16.12
C ASP A 791 17.45 4.12 -16.90
N PRO A 792 17.89 5.25 -17.48
CA PRO A 792 17.00 6.18 -18.19
C PRO A 792 16.29 5.54 -19.40
N GLU A 793 16.89 4.53 -20.02
CA GLU A 793 16.30 3.84 -21.17
C GLU A 793 15.08 2.99 -20.74
N ALA A 794 15.09 2.39 -19.54
CA ALA A 794 13.92 1.68 -19.02
C ALA A 794 12.72 2.63 -18.90
N TYR A 795 12.93 3.86 -18.48
CA TYR A 795 11.87 4.89 -18.37
C TYR A 795 11.36 5.34 -19.74
N ARG A 796 12.27 5.64 -20.67
CA ARG A 796 11.93 6.10 -22.00
C ARG A 796 11.05 5.08 -22.74
N ARG A 797 11.48 3.81 -22.78
CA ARG A 797 10.75 2.75 -23.50
C ARG A 797 9.44 2.35 -22.82
N SER A 798 9.27 2.67 -21.54
CA SER A 798 8.08 2.36 -20.75
C SER A 798 7.09 3.52 -20.63
N SER A 799 7.37 4.71 -21.15
CA SER A 799 6.52 5.90 -20.96
C SER A 799 5.81 6.31 -22.24
N PRO A 800 4.47 6.23 -22.31
CA PRO A 800 3.68 6.46 -23.53
C PRO A 800 3.90 7.83 -24.17
N ILE A 801 4.19 8.86 -23.41
CA ILE A 801 4.38 10.23 -23.91
C ILE A 801 5.44 10.31 -25.02
N TYR A 802 6.43 9.41 -25.01
CA TYR A 802 7.48 9.35 -26.04
C TYR A 802 7.03 8.70 -27.35
N PHE A 803 5.86 8.03 -27.36
CA PHE A 803 5.30 7.31 -28.49
C PHE A 803 4.01 7.92 -29.04
N ALA A 804 3.58 9.06 -28.50
CA ALA A 804 2.30 9.70 -28.82
C ALA A 804 2.11 10.01 -30.32
N GLU A 805 3.20 10.14 -31.08
CA GLU A 805 3.19 10.31 -32.55
C GLU A 805 2.54 9.12 -33.27
N GLY A 806 2.53 7.93 -32.68
CA GLY A 806 1.92 6.72 -33.26
C GLY A 806 0.40 6.68 -33.21
N LEU A 807 -0.27 7.61 -32.52
CA LEU A 807 -1.74 7.62 -32.41
C LEU A 807 -2.43 7.67 -33.78
N LYS A 808 -3.25 6.64 -34.08
CA LYS A 808 -4.11 6.55 -35.27
C LYS A 808 -5.59 6.38 -34.89
N GLY A 809 -5.87 5.52 -33.92
CA GLY A 809 -7.22 5.23 -33.45
C GLY A 809 -7.83 6.36 -32.59
N ALA A 810 -9.08 6.22 -32.19
CA ALA A 810 -9.77 7.19 -31.37
C ALA A 810 -9.36 7.03 -29.89
N LEU A 811 -8.94 8.11 -29.22
CA LEU A 811 -8.50 8.13 -27.84
C LEU A 811 -9.44 8.97 -26.97
N LEU A 812 -9.95 8.39 -25.91
CA LEU A 812 -10.60 9.10 -24.80
C LEU A 812 -9.71 9.03 -23.57
N ILE A 813 -9.40 10.17 -22.96
CA ILE A 813 -8.69 10.27 -21.68
C ILE A 813 -9.70 10.76 -20.63
N CYS A 814 -9.87 10.04 -19.53
CA CYS A 814 -10.66 10.45 -18.36
C CYS A 814 -9.77 10.57 -17.15
N HIS A 815 -9.82 11.70 -16.41
CA HIS A 815 -8.92 11.90 -15.27
C HIS A 815 -9.51 12.79 -14.18
N GLY A 816 -9.41 12.37 -12.91
CA GLY A 816 -9.73 13.17 -11.74
C GLY A 816 -8.71 14.29 -11.53
N MET A 817 -9.18 15.53 -11.33
CA MET A 817 -8.25 16.66 -11.23
C MET A 817 -7.57 16.78 -9.86
N VAL A 818 -8.12 16.12 -8.82
CA VAL A 818 -7.50 16.05 -7.49
C VAL A 818 -6.84 14.68 -7.23
N ASP A 819 -6.51 13.94 -8.29
CA ASP A 819 -5.83 12.64 -8.21
C ASP A 819 -4.44 12.80 -7.57
N THR A 820 -4.30 12.24 -6.36
CA THR A 820 -3.07 12.26 -5.56
C THR A 820 -2.17 11.05 -5.83
N ASN A 821 -2.66 10.04 -6.54
CA ASN A 821 -1.91 8.85 -6.93
C ASN A 821 -1.24 9.02 -8.31
N VAL A 822 -2.00 9.14 -9.38
CA VAL A 822 -1.50 9.54 -10.71
C VAL A 822 -1.90 10.99 -10.92
N ASN A 823 -0.98 11.92 -10.74
CA ASN A 823 -1.35 13.33 -10.78
C ASN A 823 -1.92 13.72 -12.14
N PHE A 824 -2.97 14.54 -12.15
CA PHE A 824 -3.59 15.07 -13.38
C PHE A 824 -2.59 15.72 -14.34
N GLN A 825 -1.43 16.15 -13.80
CA GLN A 825 -0.27 16.63 -14.57
C GLN A 825 0.15 15.66 -15.70
N ASP A 826 0.02 14.35 -15.48
CA ASP A 826 0.34 13.35 -16.51
C ASP A 826 -0.52 13.53 -17.77
N SER A 827 -1.84 13.66 -17.60
CA SER A 827 -2.77 13.92 -18.72
C SER A 827 -2.55 15.30 -19.35
N VAL A 828 -2.25 16.34 -18.57
CA VAL A 828 -1.96 17.68 -19.10
C VAL A 828 -0.74 17.66 -20.00
N ARG A 829 0.34 16.99 -19.58
CA ARG A 829 1.57 16.85 -20.38
C ARG A 829 1.31 16.06 -21.67
N LEU A 830 0.54 14.98 -21.60
CA LEU A 830 0.20 14.19 -22.78
C LEU A 830 -0.63 14.99 -23.77
N VAL A 831 -1.62 15.77 -23.28
CA VAL A 831 -2.45 16.64 -24.12
C VAL A 831 -1.61 17.66 -24.86
N GLU A 832 -0.68 18.33 -24.18
CA GLU A 832 0.26 19.25 -24.83
C GLU A 832 1.06 18.53 -25.92
N ARG A 833 1.57 17.33 -25.63
CA ARG A 833 2.32 16.54 -26.62
C ARG A 833 1.47 16.17 -27.84
N LEU A 834 0.19 15.82 -27.67
CA LEU A 834 -0.74 15.52 -28.77
C LEU A 834 -1.02 16.79 -29.63
N ILE A 835 -1.12 17.96 -29.01
CA ILE A 835 -1.27 19.25 -29.69
C ILE A 835 -0.02 19.58 -30.54
N GLU A 836 1.19 19.46 -29.96
CA GLU A 836 2.45 19.63 -30.69
C GLU A 836 2.54 18.72 -31.90
N LEU A 837 2.09 17.46 -31.77
CA LEU A 837 2.07 16.47 -32.83
C LEU A 837 0.89 16.62 -33.79
N ARG A 838 0.00 17.61 -33.59
CA ARG A 838 -1.19 17.88 -34.40
C ARG A 838 -2.10 16.68 -34.55
N LYS A 839 -2.31 15.90 -33.45
CA LYS A 839 -3.21 14.77 -33.42
C LYS A 839 -4.64 15.28 -33.22
N GLU A 840 -5.63 14.68 -33.92
CA GLU A 840 -7.00 15.15 -33.92
C GLU A 840 -7.99 14.16 -33.27
N ASN A 841 -7.69 12.85 -33.28
CA ASN A 841 -8.58 11.79 -32.81
C ASN A 841 -8.46 11.54 -31.30
N TRP A 842 -8.50 12.59 -30.47
CA TRP A 842 -8.44 12.46 -29.02
C TRP A 842 -9.40 13.41 -28.31
N GLN A 843 -9.80 13.02 -27.11
CA GLN A 843 -10.63 13.82 -26.21
C GLN A 843 -10.11 13.67 -24.77
N LEU A 844 -10.23 14.74 -23.97
CA LEU A 844 -9.99 14.74 -22.53
C LEU A 844 -11.28 15.07 -21.79
N ALA A 845 -11.67 14.21 -20.85
CA ALA A 845 -12.75 14.45 -19.88
C ALA A 845 -12.14 14.63 -18.47
N PRO A 846 -12.00 15.85 -17.97
CA PRO A 846 -11.55 16.13 -16.61
C PRO A 846 -12.70 16.01 -15.60
N TYR A 847 -12.42 15.47 -14.41
CA TYR A 847 -13.37 15.35 -13.30
C TYR A 847 -12.87 16.19 -12.11
N PRO A 848 -13.38 17.40 -11.92
CA PRO A 848 -12.76 18.42 -11.06
C PRO A 848 -12.61 18.05 -9.58
N VAL A 849 -13.53 17.22 -9.05
CA VAL A 849 -13.58 16.86 -7.62
C VAL A 849 -13.20 15.42 -7.32
N GLU A 850 -12.82 14.67 -8.35
CA GLU A 850 -12.53 13.24 -8.21
C GLU A 850 -11.02 12.98 -8.05
N ASP A 851 -10.72 12.06 -7.12
CA ASP A 851 -9.37 11.50 -6.92
C ASP A 851 -9.15 10.29 -7.86
N HIS A 852 -8.13 9.49 -7.62
CA HIS A 852 -7.73 8.33 -8.42
C HIS A 852 -8.87 7.30 -8.55
N THR A 853 -9.61 7.04 -7.49
CA THR A 853 -10.85 6.28 -7.52
C THR A 853 -12.00 7.24 -7.33
N PHE A 854 -12.93 7.28 -8.27
CA PHE A 854 -14.07 8.17 -8.18
C PHE A 854 -14.97 7.78 -7.01
N ASP A 855 -15.39 8.78 -6.26
CA ASP A 855 -16.30 8.62 -5.13
C ASP A 855 -17.77 8.67 -5.53
N ARG A 856 -18.11 9.46 -6.54
CA ARG A 856 -19.48 9.79 -6.89
C ARG A 856 -20.04 8.90 -7.99
N ALA A 857 -21.27 8.42 -7.81
CA ALA A 857 -21.96 7.57 -8.78
C ALA A 857 -22.20 8.29 -10.11
N ASP A 858 -22.46 9.59 -10.11
CA ASP A 858 -22.66 10.41 -11.30
C ASP A 858 -21.37 10.60 -12.12
N SER A 859 -20.22 10.74 -11.45
CA SER A 859 -18.91 10.78 -12.12
C SER A 859 -18.60 9.43 -12.79
N TRP A 860 -18.81 8.33 -12.09
CA TRP A 860 -18.71 6.99 -12.66
C TRP A 860 -19.65 6.80 -13.84
N ALA A 861 -20.90 7.25 -13.74
CA ALA A 861 -21.87 7.11 -14.82
C ALA A 861 -21.47 7.94 -16.05
N ASP A 862 -20.99 9.18 -15.88
CA ASP A 862 -20.51 10.01 -16.99
C ASP A 862 -19.30 9.38 -17.69
N GLU A 863 -18.29 8.90 -16.92
CA GLU A 863 -17.11 8.22 -17.47
C GLU A 863 -17.50 7.02 -18.34
N TYR A 864 -18.34 6.13 -17.81
CA TYR A 864 -18.72 4.91 -18.52
C TYR A 864 -19.71 5.14 -19.66
N LYS A 865 -20.52 6.21 -19.64
CA LYS A 865 -21.31 6.65 -20.80
C LYS A 865 -20.41 7.11 -21.94
N ARG A 866 -19.32 7.83 -21.64
CA ARG A 866 -18.33 8.25 -22.66
C ARG A 866 -17.61 7.05 -23.26
N ILE A 867 -17.22 6.07 -22.44
CA ILE A 867 -16.58 4.82 -22.88
C ILE A 867 -17.54 4.04 -23.81
N LEU A 868 -18.79 3.85 -23.37
CA LEU A 868 -19.81 3.16 -24.17
C LEU A 868 -20.06 3.87 -25.51
N LYS A 869 -20.15 5.20 -25.49
CA LYS A 869 -20.31 6.02 -26.69
C LYS A 869 -19.13 5.84 -27.64
N LEU A 870 -17.89 5.96 -27.14
CA LEU A 870 -16.67 5.76 -27.94
C LEU A 870 -16.69 4.40 -28.65
N PHE A 871 -16.93 3.31 -27.92
CA PHE A 871 -16.92 1.98 -28.51
C PHE A 871 -18.09 1.75 -29.46
N THR A 872 -19.28 2.31 -29.18
CA THR A 872 -20.41 2.19 -30.08
C THR A 872 -20.15 2.91 -31.41
N GLU A 873 -19.57 4.12 -31.36
CA GLU A 873 -19.31 4.92 -32.55
C GLU A 873 -18.12 4.42 -33.38
N GLN A 874 -17.10 3.85 -32.74
CA GLN A 874 -15.87 3.43 -33.43
C GLN A 874 -15.88 1.96 -33.84
N LEU A 875 -16.58 1.09 -33.08
CA LEU A 875 -16.55 -0.35 -33.31
C LEU A 875 -17.87 -0.89 -33.91
N HIS A 876 -18.90 -0.08 -34.02
CA HIS A 876 -20.19 -0.35 -34.73
C HIS A 876 -20.78 -1.74 -34.42
N PRO A 877 -21.21 -2.06 -33.19
CA PRO A 877 -21.69 -3.41 -32.84
C PRO A 877 -22.89 -3.89 -33.64
N GLU A 878 -23.68 -2.98 -34.18
CA GLU A 878 -24.93 -3.27 -34.93
C GLU A 878 -24.71 -3.57 -36.42
N VAL A 879 -23.53 -3.23 -36.97
CA VAL A 879 -23.19 -3.46 -38.36
C VAL A 879 -22.61 -4.86 -38.53
N GLY A 880 -23.25 -5.70 -39.32
CA GLY A 880 -22.70 -7.01 -39.72
C GLY A 880 -21.35 -6.90 -40.42
N PRO A 881 -20.64 -8.02 -40.67
CA PRO A 881 -19.30 -7.99 -41.27
C PRO A 881 -19.29 -7.19 -42.56
N GLN A 882 -18.43 -6.18 -42.64
CA GLN A 882 -18.23 -5.46 -43.90
C GLN A 882 -17.63 -6.42 -44.93
N PRO A 883 -18.14 -6.47 -46.18
CA PRO A 883 -17.60 -7.32 -47.22
C PRO A 883 -16.14 -6.90 -47.48
N SER A 884 -15.22 -7.86 -47.38
CA SER A 884 -13.83 -7.71 -47.73
C SER A 884 -13.70 -7.13 -49.14
N GLY A 885 -13.21 -5.91 -49.23
CA GLY A 885 -12.75 -5.17 -50.40
C GLY A 885 -13.18 -5.61 -51.76
N GLN A 886 -14.22 -4.99 -52.32
CA GLN A 886 -14.31 -4.85 -53.76
C GLN A 886 -13.69 -3.52 -54.14
N GLY A 887 -12.74 -3.61 -55.08
CA GLY A 887 -11.79 -2.59 -55.47
C GLY A 887 -12.42 -1.24 -55.79
N ALA A 888 -11.63 -0.22 -55.58
CA ALA A 888 -11.83 1.14 -56.01
C ALA A 888 -12.14 1.22 -57.52
N GLY A 889 -13.46 1.14 -57.84
CA GLY A 889 -13.97 1.41 -59.19
C GLY A 889 -13.80 2.91 -59.48
N LYS A 890 -12.95 3.23 -60.40
CA LYS A 890 -12.74 4.56 -60.99
C LYS A 890 -14.12 5.20 -61.34
N ARG A 891 -14.52 6.22 -60.62
CA ARG A 891 -15.57 7.13 -61.10
C ARG A 891 -14.94 7.97 -62.25
N ARG A 892 -15.29 7.60 -63.48
CA ARG A 892 -15.14 8.49 -64.67
C ARG A 892 -16.16 9.61 -64.53
N GLY A 893 -15.69 10.84 -64.75
CA GLY A 893 -16.54 12.01 -64.67
C GLY A 893 -17.58 12.09 -65.79
N LYS A 894 -18.65 12.79 -65.52
CA LYS A 894 -19.34 13.74 -66.35
C LYS A 894 -19.77 14.94 -65.55
#